data_2260609c5ceeae11bc4ae417bbedc845
#
_entry.id   2260609c5ceeae11bc4ae417bbedc845
#
_cell.length_a   1.000
_cell.length_b   1.000
_cell.length_c   1.000
_cell.angle_alpha   90.00
_cell.angle_beta   90.00
_cell.angle_gamma   90.00
#
_symmetry.space_group_name_H-M   'P 1'
#
loop_
_entity.id
_entity.type
_entity.pdbx_description
1 polymer ?
#
loop_
_entity_poly.entity_id
_entity_poly.type
_entity_poly.pdbx_seq_one_letter_code
_entity_poly.pdbx_strand_id
1 'polypeptide(L)'
;MKYLKRTVLFLPLFFLLLNKASAQRKLDYTKLVDPFIGTGGHGHTYPGAAMPFGMVQLSPDTRLEGWDGCSGYYATDSLVYGFSHTHLSGTGIADYCDVLFMPTTGKPQLNQNDYRSHFQKKNEAASPGYYSTLLDKYQITAELTATLRVGMHRYSFPKTSEANIIIDLQHRDPVLDSWVEVVNDREIRGFRRSSSWAKDQSVYFYAKFSKAFKTYSLASDNQIKDGEKKLQGKNIKMFVQFDNPGEVIAKVGISSVSAEGALKNLDAEVPDFDFKKVMKQAKDTWQKELSKIQVEGGAPVLPPLPQQNNMGYGFGGNRPQPRTKTVDYAHIKQTIFYTALYHCMLAPNIYNDVDGQYRGLDQQVHKAEGFNYYTVFSLWDTYRAEHPLLLLIDKKRTLDFIKSFMAMNEQGGLLPIWPLASNETYCMTGNHSIPVIVDAYAKGLRGFDAEKAFKMMKDAVNRNQFGLDSYRKNGLVLAEDEKESVSKTLEYAYDDWCIAQMAKILKKDQDYAEYIQRAQNWKNVYNNQTGFVQTRTNGGWLSSFKPSDVDDNFTEGNAWQFSFSVPQDVNGLIKIMGGKENLENKLDALFSASSAMTGKSLPDITGTIGQYVHGNEPSHHITYLYNFTDDPYKTQYYLSMIMNTLYKATPDGLAGNEDCGQMSAWYVMNALGFYNISPGQNNFQIGIPIFDKATINLENGKKFVVASSGNATNSYYLQGMQLNGKPYDKLFLSYENITDGGYWDVFIGKLPNKLYMADLEKPVAAITDYPIVVNPYLVSPSKTFTKPITIAAASAQDSVKLYYTLDGSTPNLQSKLYSNPITISNTTTIKIIAAKNSMTSKVVSGTFSKIKEDVKAGVAVQTGQHNPSKKIQYK
;
A
#
# COMPACT_ATOMS: atom_id res chain seq x y z
N MET A 1 32.38 -47.15 82.04
CA MET A 1 31.37 -47.39 81.07
C MET A 1 31.44 -46.25 80.01
N LYS A 2 32.05 -46.57 78.90
CA LYS A 2 32.51 -45.55 77.92
C LYS A 2 31.51 -45.41 76.77
N TYR A 3 31.02 -44.21 76.49
CA TYR A 3 30.26 -43.87 75.35
C TYR A 3 31.16 -43.59 74.15
N LEU A 4 30.97 -44.33 73.07
CA LEU A 4 31.65 -44.15 71.80
C LEU A 4 30.80 -43.15 70.98
N LYS A 5 31.32 -41.93 70.70
CA LYS A 5 30.73 -41.00 69.76
C LYS A 5 31.14 -41.41 68.35
N ARG A 6 30.19 -41.78 67.52
CA ARG A 6 30.36 -41.90 66.04
C ARG A 6 30.14 -40.54 65.41
N THR A 7 31.21 -39.98 64.89
CA THR A 7 31.15 -38.80 64.05
C THR A 7 30.80 -39.22 62.63
N VAL A 8 29.61 -38.84 62.14
CA VAL A 8 29.20 -39.00 60.72
C VAL A 8 29.76 -37.84 59.93
N LEU A 9 30.71 -38.09 59.03
CA LEU A 9 31.20 -37.09 58.05
C LEU A 9 30.19 -36.96 56.94
N PHE A 10 29.51 -35.80 56.87
CA PHE A 10 28.73 -35.40 55.70
C PHE A 10 29.69 -34.85 54.65
N LEU A 11 29.92 -35.56 53.54
CA LEU A 11 30.45 -35.02 52.31
C LEU A 11 29.36 -34.26 51.57
N PRO A 12 29.55 -32.99 51.23
CA PRO A 12 28.63 -32.31 50.30
C PRO A 12 28.93 -32.84 48.87
N LEU A 13 27.99 -33.57 48.33
CA LEU A 13 27.93 -33.92 46.92
C LEU A 13 27.68 -32.61 46.13
N PHE A 14 28.74 -32.02 45.58
CA PHE A 14 28.67 -30.92 44.64
C PHE A 14 28.09 -31.44 43.32
N PHE A 15 26.77 -31.33 43.14
CA PHE A 15 26.13 -31.49 41.84
C PHE A 15 26.60 -30.31 40.98
N LEU A 16 27.62 -30.55 40.16
CA LEU A 16 27.92 -29.74 39.00
C LEU A 16 26.79 -29.90 38.00
N LEU A 17 25.80 -29.04 38.14
CA LEU A 17 24.84 -28.74 37.06
C LEU A 17 25.66 -28.11 35.92
N LEU A 18 26.12 -28.98 35.02
CA LEU A 18 26.50 -28.57 33.68
C LEU A 18 25.27 -27.98 33.02
N ASN A 19 25.06 -26.69 33.24
CA ASN A 19 24.27 -25.88 32.32
C ASN A 19 24.95 -26.00 30.95
N LYS A 20 24.58 -27.00 30.17
CA LYS A 20 24.68 -26.91 28.72
C LYS A 20 23.80 -25.72 28.36
N ALA A 21 24.38 -24.53 28.30
CA ALA A 21 23.86 -23.47 27.47
C ALA A 21 23.82 -24.07 26.07
N SER A 22 22.71 -24.70 25.70
CA SER A 22 22.39 -24.96 24.30
C SER A 22 22.38 -23.59 23.69
N ALA A 23 23.43 -23.24 22.95
CA ALA A 23 23.41 -22.07 22.10
C ALA A 23 22.15 -22.23 21.24
N GLN A 24 21.08 -21.52 21.61
CA GLN A 24 19.81 -21.54 20.91
C GLN A 24 20.14 -21.16 19.48
N ARG A 25 20.05 -22.12 18.57
CA ARG A 25 20.45 -21.94 17.17
C ARG A 25 19.62 -20.78 16.65
N LYS A 26 20.25 -19.64 16.44
CA LYS A 26 19.56 -18.42 16.00
C LYS A 26 18.79 -18.75 14.73
N LEU A 27 17.48 -18.60 14.74
CA LEU A 27 16.62 -18.92 13.61
C LEU A 27 17.04 -18.08 12.40
N ASP A 28 17.20 -18.72 11.26
CA ASP A 28 17.50 -18.06 9.98
C ASP A 28 16.18 -17.63 9.32
N TYR A 29 15.74 -16.40 9.60
CA TYR A 29 14.48 -15.85 9.10
C TYR A 29 14.46 -15.70 7.59
N THR A 30 15.63 -15.55 6.96
CA THR A 30 15.72 -15.44 5.49
C THR A 30 15.26 -16.71 4.78
N LYS A 31 15.28 -17.86 5.45
CA LYS A 31 14.77 -19.14 4.93
C LYS A 31 13.25 -19.28 5.01
N LEU A 32 12.58 -18.39 5.73
CA LEU A 32 11.13 -18.34 5.85
C LEU A 32 10.50 -17.38 4.84
N VAL A 33 11.31 -16.65 4.09
CA VAL A 33 10.84 -15.77 3.03
C VAL A 33 10.81 -16.54 1.71
N ASP A 34 9.69 -16.49 1.02
CA ASP A 34 9.53 -16.96 -0.36
C ASP A 34 9.24 -15.76 -1.27
N PRO A 35 10.26 -15.20 -1.96
CA PRO A 35 10.07 -14.03 -2.83
C PRO A 35 9.17 -14.28 -4.05
N PHE A 36 8.74 -15.53 -4.30
CA PHE A 36 7.79 -15.83 -5.37
C PHE A 36 6.34 -15.59 -4.97
N ILE A 37 5.99 -15.44 -3.70
CA ILE A 37 4.64 -15.06 -3.26
C ILE A 37 4.32 -13.66 -3.81
N GLY A 38 3.16 -13.52 -4.47
CA GLY A 38 2.73 -12.27 -5.10
C GLY A 38 3.25 -12.05 -6.53
N THR A 39 4.10 -12.94 -7.06
CA THR A 39 4.60 -12.84 -8.44
C THR A 39 3.64 -13.42 -9.48
N GLY A 40 2.53 -13.98 -9.06
CA GLY A 40 1.41 -14.46 -9.89
C GLY A 40 0.09 -13.85 -9.43
N GLY A 41 -1.00 -14.15 -10.12
CA GLY A 41 -2.27 -13.46 -9.90
C GLY A 41 -2.11 -11.97 -10.13
N HIS A 42 -2.56 -11.15 -9.19
CA HIS A 42 -2.52 -9.69 -9.25
C HIS A 42 -1.60 -9.07 -8.16
N GLY A 43 -0.65 -9.83 -7.62
CA GLY A 43 0.21 -9.32 -6.55
C GLY A 43 1.29 -8.33 -7.01
N HIS A 44 1.74 -8.44 -8.27
CA HIS A 44 2.70 -7.56 -8.94
C HIS A 44 4.04 -7.41 -8.21
N THR A 45 4.50 -8.44 -7.51
CA THR A 45 5.82 -8.47 -6.87
C THR A 45 6.87 -9.08 -7.81
N TYR A 46 8.13 -9.00 -7.44
CA TYR A 46 9.26 -9.57 -8.20
C TYR A 46 10.17 -10.41 -7.29
N PRO A 47 10.82 -11.49 -7.81
CA PRO A 47 11.63 -12.40 -7.00
C PRO A 47 13.12 -12.00 -6.92
N GLY A 48 13.52 -10.88 -7.50
CA GLY A 48 14.91 -10.50 -7.67
C GLY A 48 15.64 -10.10 -6.39
N ALA A 49 16.93 -9.85 -6.53
CA ALA A 49 17.79 -9.44 -5.44
C ALA A 49 17.61 -7.94 -5.12
N ALA A 50 17.09 -7.63 -3.94
CA ALA A 50 16.98 -6.28 -3.41
C ALA A 50 17.45 -6.22 -1.97
N MET A 51 17.88 -5.03 -1.53
CA MET A 51 18.15 -4.74 -0.11
C MET A 51 16.94 -4.07 0.52
N PRO A 52 16.79 -4.13 1.86
CA PRO A 52 15.72 -3.39 2.51
C PRO A 52 15.74 -1.92 2.09
N PHE A 53 14.65 -1.46 1.47
CA PHE A 53 14.49 -0.08 0.98
C PHE A 53 15.58 0.38 -0.02
N GLY A 54 16.21 -0.56 -0.74
CA GLY A 54 17.33 -0.26 -1.65
C GLY A 54 16.91 0.54 -2.89
N MET A 55 17.86 1.25 -3.49
CA MET A 55 17.72 1.91 -4.80
C MET A 55 17.73 0.88 -5.94
N VAL A 56 18.44 -0.24 -5.74
CA VAL A 56 18.56 -1.32 -6.72
C VAL A 56 17.57 -2.43 -6.38
N GLN A 57 16.77 -2.82 -7.38
CA GLN A 57 15.94 -4.01 -7.41
C GLN A 57 16.38 -4.81 -8.64
N LEU A 58 17.37 -5.69 -8.45
CA LEU A 58 17.96 -6.47 -9.55
C LEU A 58 17.17 -7.76 -9.78
N SER A 59 16.33 -7.79 -10.81
CA SER A 59 15.37 -8.86 -11.05
C SER A 59 15.32 -9.29 -12.52
N PRO A 60 14.89 -10.54 -12.81
CA PRO A 60 14.63 -10.95 -14.18
C PRO A 60 13.38 -10.27 -14.74
N ASP A 61 13.44 -9.89 -16.03
CA ASP A 61 12.31 -9.42 -16.81
C ASP A 61 11.79 -10.54 -17.71
N THR A 62 10.55 -10.99 -17.45
CA THR A 62 9.90 -12.09 -18.16
C THR A 62 8.72 -11.62 -19.00
N ARG A 63 8.17 -10.43 -18.71
CA ARG A 63 7.00 -9.89 -19.37
C ARG A 63 7.19 -8.40 -19.70
N LEU A 64 6.84 -7.99 -20.93
CA LEU A 64 7.02 -6.64 -21.41
C LEU A 64 5.75 -5.80 -21.36
N GLU A 65 4.60 -6.44 -21.39
CA GLU A 65 3.29 -5.80 -21.55
C GLU A 65 2.25 -6.47 -20.64
N GLY A 66 1.12 -5.80 -20.46
CA GLY A 66 -0.04 -6.28 -19.72
C GLY A 66 0.00 -5.95 -18.24
N TRP A 67 -1.20 -5.89 -17.65
CA TRP A 67 -1.41 -5.55 -16.25
C TRP A 67 -0.58 -6.43 -15.30
N ASP A 68 -0.70 -7.76 -15.43
CA ASP A 68 0.00 -8.69 -14.54
C ASP A 68 1.53 -8.72 -14.72
N GLY A 69 2.06 -8.02 -15.73
CA GLY A 69 3.49 -7.92 -16.02
C GLY A 69 4.15 -6.64 -15.55
N CYS A 70 3.44 -5.78 -14.83
CA CYS A 70 3.95 -4.45 -14.50
C CYS A 70 5.20 -4.45 -13.63
N SER A 71 5.41 -5.44 -12.76
CA SER A 71 6.67 -5.60 -12.01
C SER A 71 7.85 -6.14 -12.84
N GLY A 72 7.68 -6.45 -14.14
CA GLY A 72 8.70 -7.06 -15.00
C GLY A 72 8.72 -8.59 -14.98
N TYR A 73 8.29 -9.21 -13.91
CA TYR A 73 8.27 -10.67 -13.73
C TYR A 73 6.85 -11.22 -13.54
N TYR A 74 6.59 -12.39 -14.12
CA TYR A 74 5.36 -13.13 -13.82
C TYR A 74 5.61 -14.63 -13.66
N ALA A 75 5.06 -15.23 -12.61
CA ALA A 75 5.40 -16.59 -12.16
C ALA A 75 5.15 -17.70 -13.20
N THR A 76 4.21 -17.54 -14.14
CA THR A 76 3.91 -18.56 -15.14
C THR A 76 4.74 -18.42 -16.42
N ASP A 77 5.54 -17.35 -16.55
CA ASP A 77 6.35 -17.13 -17.75
C ASP A 77 7.54 -18.10 -17.81
N SER A 78 7.93 -18.44 -19.03
CA SER A 78 9.04 -19.36 -19.35
C SER A 78 10.13 -18.73 -20.20
N LEU A 79 10.01 -17.42 -20.47
CA LEU A 79 10.99 -16.62 -21.24
C LEU A 79 11.52 -15.50 -20.35
N VAL A 80 12.82 -15.25 -20.40
CA VAL A 80 13.48 -14.11 -19.77
C VAL A 80 14.20 -13.27 -20.80
N TYR A 81 13.98 -11.95 -20.74
CA TYR A 81 14.60 -10.96 -21.63
C TYR A 81 15.96 -10.49 -21.12
N GLY A 82 16.18 -10.56 -19.82
CA GLY A 82 17.41 -10.18 -19.14
C GLY A 82 17.14 -9.83 -17.68
N PHE A 83 18.04 -9.07 -17.10
CA PHE A 83 18.04 -8.67 -15.69
C PHE A 83 18.22 -7.16 -15.62
N SER A 84 17.18 -6.43 -15.22
CA SER A 84 17.24 -4.99 -15.06
C SER A 84 17.43 -4.59 -13.59
N HIS A 85 17.79 -3.32 -13.33
CA HIS A 85 18.29 -2.86 -12.04
C HIS A 85 17.25 -2.16 -11.20
N THR A 86 16.08 -1.85 -11.77
CA THR A 86 14.98 -1.16 -11.07
C THR A 86 13.66 -1.88 -11.33
N HIS A 87 12.87 -2.11 -10.28
CA HIS A 87 11.53 -2.70 -10.37
C HIS A 87 10.62 -2.09 -9.31
N LEU A 88 9.34 -1.94 -9.64
CA LEU A 88 8.31 -1.59 -8.68
C LEU A 88 7.73 -2.85 -8.04
N SER A 89 7.41 -2.80 -6.75
CA SER A 89 6.78 -3.89 -6.03
C SER A 89 5.32 -3.59 -5.74
N GLY A 90 4.43 -4.41 -6.27
CA GLY A 90 3.01 -4.39 -5.93
C GLY A 90 2.18 -3.31 -6.62
N THR A 91 2.73 -2.56 -7.55
CA THR A 91 1.99 -1.49 -8.24
C THR A 91 1.39 -1.97 -9.55
N GLY A 92 0.23 -1.44 -9.93
CA GLY A 92 -0.41 -1.72 -11.22
C GLY A 92 0.19 -0.98 -12.40
N ILE A 93 1.47 -0.61 -12.36
CA ILE A 93 2.10 0.24 -13.37
C ILE A 93 3.47 -0.26 -13.77
N ALA A 94 3.82 0.01 -15.02
CA ALA A 94 4.96 -0.58 -15.73
C ALA A 94 6.18 0.32 -15.81
N ASP A 95 6.38 1.26 -14.90
CA ASP A 95 7.60 2.08 -14.83
C ASP A 95 8.78 1.24 -14.35
N TYR A 96 9.99 1.75 -14.56
CA TYR A 96 11.24 1.10 -14.19
C TYR A 96 11.68 0.00 -15.18
N CYS A 97 12.30 -1.05 -14.70
CA CYS A 97 13.05 -2.03 -15.50
C CYS A 97 14.21 -1.41 -16.29
N ASP A 98 14.95 -0.48 -15.64
CA ASP A 98 16.04 0.27 -16.28
C ASP A 98 17.31 -0.55 -16.37
N VAL A 99 18.07 -0.32 -17.43
CA VAL A 99 19.44 -0.82 -17.65
C VAL A 99 19.49 -2.35 -17.63
N LEU A 100 18.94 -2.97 -18.66
CA LEU A 100 18.89 -4.43 -18.80
C LEU A 100 20.25 -5.01 -19.18
N PHE A 101 20.66 -6.07 -18.51
CA PHE A 101 21.81 -6.92 -18.82
C PHE A 101 21.37 -8.31 -19.22
N MET A 102 21.82 -8.83 -20.36
CA MET A 102 21.51 -10.19 -20.83
C MET A 102 22.78 -10.92 -21.29
N PRO A 103 23.21 -11.98 -20.58
CA PRO A 103 24.33 -12.81 -21.02
C PRO A 103 23.89 -13.78 -22.13
N THR A 104 24.70 -13.90 -23.16
CA THR A 104 24.42 -14.77 -24.31
C THR A 104 25.70 -15.46 -24.81
N THR A 105 25.56 -16.48 -25.66
CA THR A 105 26.65 -17.12 -26.37
C THR A 105 26.42 -17.11 -27.88
N GLY A 106 27.52 -17.15 -28.67
CA GLY A 106 27.47 -17.09 -30.12
C GLY A 106 27.35 -15.67 -30.67
N LYS A 107 26.94 -15.53 -31.92
CA LYS A 107 26.81 -14.21 -32.55
C LYS A 107 25.75 -13.36 -31.82
N PRO A 108 26.07 -12.16 -31.32
CA PRO A 108 25.14 -11.31 -30.63
C PRO A 108 23.92 -10.95 -31.48
N GLN A 109 22.74 -11.07 -30.86
CA GLN A 109 21.46 -10.59 -31.44
C GLN A 109 21.05 -9.32 -30.70
N LEU A 110 20.56 -8.32 -31.41
CA LEU A 110 20.18 -7.02 -30.85
C LEU A 110 18.65 -6.90 -30.67
N ASN A 111 17.86 -7.73 -31.34
CA ASN A 111 16.43 -7.77 -31.13
C ASN A 111 16.10 -8.58 -29.87
N GLN A 112 15.29 -8.03 -28.99
CA GLN A 112 14.94 -8.66 -27.72
C GLN A 112 14.25 -10.02 -27.89
N ASN A 113 13.45 -10.21 -28.93
CA ASN A 113 12.82 -11.49 -29.24
C ASN A 113 13.82 -12.56 -29.66
N ASP A 114 14.98 -12.15 -30.19
CA ASP A 114 16.03 -13.05 -30.64
C ASP A 114 17.04 -13.37 -29.53
N TYR A 115 17.36 -12.43 -28.64
CA TYR A 115 18.30 -12.70 -27.55
C TYR A 115 17.67 -13.26 -26.27
N ARG A 116 16.34 -13.19 -26.08
CA ARG A 116 15.68 -13.81 -24.91
C ARG A 116 15.93 -15.31 -24.83
N SER A 117 15.87 -15.85 -23.64
CA SER A 117 16.06 -17.27 -23.35
C SER A 117 14.86 -17.91 -22.68
N HIS A 118 14.60 -19.17 -23.01
CA HIS A 118 13.79 -20.01 -22.13
C HIS A 118 14.52 -20.27 -20.81
N PHE A 119 13.76 -20.44 -19.75
CA PHE A 119 14.20 -20.89 -18.44
C PHE A 119 13.13 -21.79 -17.80
N GLN A 120 13.52 -22.60 -16.83
CA GLN A 120 12.62 -23.55 -16.17
C GLN A 120 12.51 -23.22 -14.68
N LYS A 121 11.30 -23.16 -14.15
CA LYS A 121 11.04 -22.86 -12.73
C LYS A 121 11.77 -23.78 -11.75
N LYS A 122 12.02 -25.04 -12.10
CA LYS A 122 12.83 -25.96 -11.26
C LYS A 122 14.31 -25.57 -11.12
N ASN A 123 14.82 -24.71 -12.02
CA ASN A 123 16.19 -24.22 -12.04
C ASN A 123 16.28 -22.78 -11.50
N GLU A 124 15.18 -22.25 -10.99
CA GLU A 124 15.06 -20.92 -10.43
C GLU A 124 15.14 -20.98 -8.91
N ALA A 125 15.87 -20.07 -8.30
CA ALA A 125 15.94 -19.93 -6.87
C ALA A 125 16.00 -18.47 -6.46
N ALA A 126 15.24 -18.11 -5.41
CA ALA A 126 15.25 -16.78 -4.84
C ALA A 126 15.29 -16.82 -3.32
N SER A 127 15.90 -15.84 -2.72
CA SER A 127 15.87 -15.56 -1.29
C SER A 127 16.17 -14.07 -1.07
N PRO A 128 15.89 -13.48 0.10
CA PRO A 128 16.19 -12.08 0.34
C PRO A 128 17.64 -11.70 -0.03
N GLY A 129 17.77 -10.81 -1.01
CA GLY A 129 19.06 -10.35 -1.53
C GLY A 129 19.78 -11.28 -2.52
N TYR A 130 19.10 -12.33 -3.01
CA TYR A 130 19.67 -13.26 -3.97
C TYR A 130 18.63 -13.83 -4.92
N TYR A 131 19.03 -14.00 -6.19
CA TYR A 131 18.26 -14.69 -7.22
C TYR A 131 19.21 -15.50 -8.14
N SER A 132 18.75 -16.63 -8.70
CA SER A 132 19.47 -17.37 -9.72
C SER A 132 18.54 -18.12 -10.68
N THR A 133 19.00 -18.31 -11.92
CA THR A 133 18.36 -19.15 -12.93
C THR A 133 19.33 -19.68 -13.97
N LEU A 134 18.94 -20.74 -14.68
CA LEU A 134 19.64 -21.25 -15.86
C LEU A 134 18.96 -20.75 -17.14
N LEU A 135 19.71 -20.10 -18.00
CA LEU A 135 19.28 -19.66 -19.33
C LEU A 135 19.42 -20.84 -20.31
N ASP A 136 18.32 -21.53 -20.61
CA ASP A 136 18.33 -22.78 -21.38
C ASP A 136 18.94 -22.65 -22.78
N LYS A 137 18.65 -21.52 -23.46
CA LYS A 137 19.16 -21.27 -24.84
C LYS A 137 20.70 -21.18 -24.87
N TYR A 138 21.31 -20.63 -23.84
CA TYR A 138 22.70 -20.28 -23.80
C TYR A 138 23.51 -21.15 -22.85
N GLN A 139 22.84 -22.00 -22.05
CA GLN A 139 23.46 -22.82 -20.99
C GLN A 139 24.31 -21.99 -20.02
N ILE A 140 23.80 -20.79 -19.67
CA ILE A 140 24.44 -19.86 -18.74
C ILE A 140 23.67 -19.87 -17.44
N THR A 141 24.38 -20.08 -16.32
CA THR A 141 23.80 -19.81 -14.99
C THR A 141 24.00 -18.35 -14.68
N ALA A 142 22.89 -17.65 -14.43
CA ALA A 142 22.88 -16.27 -13.98
C ALA A 142 22.54 -16.23 -12.48
N GLU A 143 23.35 -15.53 -11.70
CA GLU A 143 23.16 -15.30 -10.27
C GLU A 143 23.23 -13.80 -9.99
N LEU A 144 22.35 -13.32 -9.14
CA LEU A 144 22.18 -11.91 -8.82
C LEU A 144 22.25 -11.69 -7.32
N THR A 145 22.89 -10.61 -6.89
CA THR A 145 22.83 -10.08 -5.53
C THR A 145 22.92 -8.54 -5.57
N ALA A 146 22.63 -7.88 -4.48
CA ALA A 146 22.63 -6.41 -4.47
C ALA A 146 23.13 -5.84 -3.14
N THR A 147 23.61 -4.60 -3.19
CA THR A 147 23.69 -3.68 -2.08
C THR A 147 22.61 -2.60 -2.22
N LEU A 148 22.64 -1.53 -1.43
CA LEU A 148 21.60 -0.49 -1.52
C LEU A 148 21.56 0.19 -2.90
N ARG A 149 22.74 0.40 -3.55
CA ARG A 149 22.88 1.17 -4.79
C ARG A 149 23.62 0.42 -5.91
N VAL A 150 24.01 -0.83 -5.66
CA VAL A 150 24.81 -1.61 -6.63
C VAL A 150 24.18 -2.97 -6.85
N GLY A 151 23.88 -3.30 -8.09
CA GLY A 151 23.54 -4.64 -8.54
C GLY A 151 24.82 -5.43 -8.87
N MET A 152 24.86 -6.70 -8.51
CA MET A 152 25.98 -7.58 -8.82
C MET A 152 25.49 -8.84 -9.49
N HIS A 153 25.99 -9.07 -10.70
CA HIS A 153 25.70 -10.25 -11.52
C HIS A 153 26.90 -11.19 -11.53
N ARG A 154 26.64 -12.49 -11.48
CA ARG A 154 27.62 -13.55 -11.74
C ARG A 154 27.07 -14.45 -12.83
N TYR A 155 27.78 -14.51 -13.95
CA TYR A 155 27.44 -15.32 -15.11
C TYR A 155 28.44 -16.45 -15.31
N SER A 156 27.98 -17.70 -15.21
CA SER A 156 28.77 -18.88 -15.50
C SER A 156 28.52 -19.32 -16.93
N PHE A 157 29.48 -19.10 -17.81
CA PHE A 157 29.41 -19.43 -19.23
C PHE A 157 29.88 -20.85 -19.51
N PRO A 158 29.27 -21.54 -20.49
CA PRO A 158 29.90 -22.75 -21.07
C PRO A 158 31.17 -22.34 -21.82
N LYS A 159 31.99 -23.34 -22.17
CA LYS A 159 33.21 -23.10 -22.95
C LYS A 159 32.84 -22.53 -24.33
N THR A 160 33.21 -21.28 -24.62
CA THR A 160 32.91 -20.57 -25.86
C THR A 160 33.82 -19.38 -26.06
N SER A 161 34.26 -19.12 -27.30
CA SER A 161 35.01 -17.93 -27.68
C SER A 161 34.11 -16.69 -27.89
N GLU A 162 32.78 -16.86 -27.85
CA GLU A 162 31.78 -15.84 -28.13
C GLU A 162 30.80 -15.76 -26.94
N ALA A 163 31.35 -15.48 -25.75
CA ALA A 163 30.56 -15.16 -24.56
C ALA A 163 30.23 -13.65 -24.57
N ASN A 164 28.98 -13.27 -24.52
CA ASN A 164 28.57 -11.86 -24.60
C ASN A 164 27.74 -11.46 -23.41
N ILE A 165 27.78 -10.15 -23.08
CA ILE A 165 26.80 -9.49 -22.24
C ILE A 165 26.21 -8.35 -23.05
N ILE A 166 24.91 -8.41 -23.31
CA ILE A 166 24.14 -7.35 -23.99
C ILE A 166 23.67 -6.38 -22.91
N ILE A 167 23.83 -5.08 -23.17
CA ILE A 167 23.25 -4.00 -22.37
C ILE A 167 22.21 -3.33 -23.25
N ASP A 168 20.94 -3.38 -22.84
CA ASP A 168 19.83 -2.81 -23.59
C ASP A 168 19.23 -1.63 -22.82
N LEU A 169 19.41 -0.40 -23.37
CA LEU A 169 18.85 0.84 -22.83
C LEU A 169 17.48 1.19 -23.44
N GLN A 170 17.04 0.43 -24.42
CA GLN A 170 15.69 0.56 -25.02
C GLN A 170 14.62 -0.18 -24.22
N HIS A 171 15.07 -1.12 -23.37
CA HIS A 171 14.17 -2.04 -22.70
C HIS A 171 13.01 -1.34 -21.98
N ARG A 172 11.81 -1.83 -22.24
CA ARG A 172 10.48 -1.66 -21.69
C ARG A 172 9.81 -0.31 -21.98
N ASP A 173 9.88 0.68 -21.08
CA ASP A 173 9.13 1.93 -21.23
C ASP A 173 9.74 2.89 -22.25
N PRO A 174 8.97 3.87 -22.78
CA PRO A 174 9.43 4.77 -23.83
C PRO A 174 10.66 5.58 -23.42
N VAL A 175 11.75 5.43 -24.13
CA VAL A 175 13.00 6.15 -23.92
C VAL A 175 12.92 7.55 -24.53
N LEU A 176 13.20 8.56 -23.73
CA LEU A 176 13.33 9.97 -24.15
C LEU A 176 14.72 10.24 -24.72
N ASP A 177 15.75 9.76 -24.00
CA ASP A 177 17.15 9.84 -24.40
C ASP A 177 17.96 8.78 -23.66
N SER A 178 19.05 8.30 -24.26
CA SER A 178 20.00 7.41 -23.60
C SER A 178 21.37 7.54 -24.21
N TRP A 179 22.40 7.18 -23.47
CA TRP A 179 23.75 7.04 -24.03
C TRP A 179 24.52 5.96 -23.28
N VAL A 180 25.51 5.38 -24.00
CA VAL A 180 26.49 4.45 -23.42
C VAL A 180 27.88 4.81 -23.91
N GLU A 181 28.88 4.63 -23.03
CA GLU A 181 30.30 4.93 -23.31
C GLU A 181 31.19 3.82 -22.79
N VAL A 182 32.13 3.37 -23.59
CA VAL A 182 33.18 2.43 -23.19
C VAL A 182 34.35 3.25 -22.62
N VAL A 183 34.59 3.08 -21.33
CA VAL A 183 35.66 3.78 -20.60
C VAL A 183 37.02 3.11 -20.87
N ASN A 184 37.06 1.78 -20.69
CA ASN A 184 38.23 0.95 -21.00
C ASN A 184 37.78 -0.52 -21.27
N ASP A 185 38.67 -1.48 -21.29
CA ASP A 185 38.37 -2.88 -21.59
C ASP A 185 37.65 -3.63 -20.48
N ARG A 186 37.31 -2.98 -19.34
CA ARG A 186 36.60 -3.53 -18.19
C ARG A 186 35.48 -2.67 -17.69
N GLU A 187 35.31 -1.47 -18.22
CA GLU A 187 34.40 -0.48 -17.65
C GLU A 187 33.58 0.22 -18.75
N ILE A 188 32.30 0.33 -18.46
CA ILE A 188 31.32 1.09 -19.25
C ILE A 188 30.50 1.99 -18.33
N ARG A 189 29.97 3.07 -18.88
CA ARG A 189 29.03 3.95 -18.19
C ARG A 189 27.94 4.40 -19.14
N GLY A 190 26.82 4.84 -18.58
CA GLY A 190 25.73 5.26 -19.42
C GLY A 190 24.61 5.96 -18.65
N PHE A 191 23.56 6.22 -19.39
CA PHE A 191 22.40 6.97 -18.97
C PHE A 191 21.17 6.50 -19.72
N ARG A 192 20.04 6.45 -19.02
CA ARG A 192 18.74 6.22 -19.60
C ARG A 192 17.75 7.24 -19.01
N ARG A 193 16.98 7.88 -19.89
CA ARG A 193 15.88 8.77 -19.55
C ARG A 193 14.62 8.27 -20.21
N SER A 194 13.58 8.05 -19.44
CA SER A 194 12.34 7.43 -19.91
C SER A 194 11.12 8.21 -19.43
N SER A 195 9.96 7.86 -19.95
CA SER A 195 8.68 8.46 -19.60
C SER A 195 7.57 7.42 -19.59
N SER A 196 6.88 7.34 -18.44
CA SER A 196 5.64 6.61 -18.28
C SER A 196 4.76 7.37 -17.28
N TRP A 197 4.46 6.86 -16.11
CA TRP A 197 3.91 7.60 -14.98
C TRP A 197 4.89 8.68 -14.52
N ALA A 198 6.10 8.28 -14.21
CA ALA A 198 7.20 9.21 -14.11
C ALA A 198 7.43 9.84 -15.48
N LYS A 199 7.04 11.10 -15.65
CA LYS A 199 7.11 11.80 -16.96
C LYS A 199 8.54 12.06 -17.43
N ASP A 200 9.47 12.09 -16.50
CA ASP A 200 10.88 12.38 -16.74
C ASP A 200 11.74 11.65 -15.70
N GLN A 201 12.02 10.37 -15.96
CA GLN A 201 12.84 9.53 -15.10
C GLN A 201 14.25 9.42 -15.67
N SER A 202 15.25 9.66 -14.84
CA SER A 202 16.66 9.60 -15.21
C SER A 202 17.42 8.57 -14.36
N VAL A 203 18.09 7.62 -15.00
CA VAL A 203 18.97 6.64 -14.37
C VAL A 203 20.32 6.64 -15.04
N TYR A 204 21.35 6.99 -14.29
CA TYR A 204 22.75 6.85 -14.69
C TYR A 204 23.31 5.54 -14.13
N PHE A 205 24.22 4.91 -14.85
CA PHE A 205 24.89 3.73 -14.39
C PHE A 205 26.39 3.75 -14.66
N TYR A 206 27.12 3.02 -13.84
CA TYR A 206 28.53 2.71 -14.07
C TYR A 206 28.74 1.21 -13.80
N ALA A 207 29.28 0.47 -14.79
CA ALA A 207 29.51 -0.95 -14.70
C ALA A 207 30.99 -1.31 -14.82
N LYS A 208 31.45 -2.21 -13.96
CA LYS A 208 32.81 -2.82 -13.99
C LYS A 208 32.70 -4.33 -14.12
N PHE A 209 33.55 -4.92 -14.98
CA PHE A 209 33.60 -6.35 -15.22
C PHE A 209 34.86 -6.96 -14.62
N SER A 210 34.74 -8.16 -14.04
CA SER A 210 35.87 -8.88 -13.42
C SER A 210 36.94 -9.31 -14.43
N LYS A 211 36.59 -9.35 -15.72
CA LYS A 211 37.48 -9.72 -16.83
C LYS A 211 37.46 -8.65 -17.91
N ALA A 212 38.59 -8.48 -18.60
CA ALA A 212 38.65 -7.64 -19.79
C ALA A 212 37.83 -8.27 -20.93
N PHE A 213 36.99 -7.50 -21.59
CA PHE A 213 36.34 -7.94 -22.81
C PHE A 213 37.29 -7.80 -24.00
N LYS A 214 37.22 -8.75 -24.93
CA LYS A 214 38.03 -8.81 -26.11
C LYS A 214 37.62 -7.77 -27.16
N THR A 215 36.31 -7.64 -27.32
CA THR A 215 35.69 -6.71 -28.27
C THR A 215 34.40 -6.16 -27.69
N TYR A 216 33.92 -5.09 -28.25
CA TYR A 216 32.61 -4.51 -27.99
C TYR A 216 32.01 -3.94 -29.28
N SER A 217 30.70 -3.77 -29.31
CA SER A 217 30.04 -2.99 -30.35
C SER A 217 28.90 -2.20 -29.77
N LEU A 218 28.71 -1.00 -30.29
CA LEU A 218 27.58 -0.14 -29.98
C LEU A 218 26.56 -0.21 -31.12
N ALA A 219 25.28 -0.07 -30.82
CA ALA A 219 24.22 -0.11 -31.80
C ALA A 219 23.16 0.96 -31.56
N SER A 220 22.63 1.55 -32.60
CA SER A 220 21.44 2.40 -32.61
C SER A 220 20.44 1.79 -33.57
N ASP A 221 19.16 1.70 -33.14
CA ASP A 221 18.09 1.11 -33.96
C ASP A 221 18.42 -0.30 -34.49
N ASN A 222 19.07 -1.12 -33.63
CA ASN A 222 19.57 -2.46 -33.92
C ASN A 222 20.63 -2.52 -35.04
N GLN A 223 21.26 -1.37 -35.40
CA GLN A 223 22.35 -1.32 -36.35
C GLN A 223 23.68 -1.03 -35.64
N ILE A 224 24.65 -1.89 -35.82
CA ILE A 224 26.01 -1.74 -35.27
C ILE A 224 26.67 -0.47 -35.87
N LYS A 225 27.33 0.28 -35.00
CA LYS A 225 28.14 1.45 -35.32
C LYS A 225 29.60 1.12 -35.00
N ASP A 226 30.32 0.73 -36.02
CA ASP A 226 31.73 0.31 -35.90
C ASP A 226 32.65 1.45 -35.49
N GLY A 227 33.60 1.16 -34.59
CA GLY A 227 34.65 2.10 -34.15
C GLY A 227 34.22 3.15 -33.14
N GLU A 228 32.95 3.22 -32.78
CA GLU A 228 32.44 4.19 -31.82
C GLU A 228 32.71 3.75 -30.39
N LYS A 229 33.15 4.66 -29.52
CA LYS A 229 33.29 4.44 -28.05
C LYS A 229 32.11 4.96 -27.25
N LYS A 230 31.34 5.87 -27.83
CA LYS A 230 30.17 6.48 -27.23
C LYS A 230 29.07 6.62 -28.27
N LEU A 231 27.84 6.28 -27.84
CA LEU A 231 26.67 6.43 -28.70
C LEU A 231 25.50 7.00 -27.87
N GLN A 232 24.76 7.92 -28.47
CA GLN A 232 23.59 8.55 -27.86
C GLN A 232 22.37 8.43 -28.78
N GLY A 233 21.19 8.24 -28.19
CA GLY A 233 19.90 8.15 -28.89
C GLY A 233 18.85 7.42 -28.07
N LYS A 234 17.69 7.19 -28.69
CA LYS A 234 16.58 6.52 -27.98
C LYS A 234 16.67 4.99 -27.93
N ASN A 235 17.24 4.39 -28.99
CA ASN A 235 17.28 2.94 -29.17
C ASN A 235 18.74 2.45 -29.12
N ILE A 236 19.39 2.71 -27.97
CA ILE A 236 20.80 2.38 -27.79
C ILE A 236 20.91 1.02 -27.12
N LYS A 237 21.76 0.18 -27.74
CA LYS A 237 22.23 -1.10 -27.19
C LYS A 237 23.72 -1.22 -27.35
N MET A 238 24.32 -2.09 -26.58
CA MET A 238 25.70 -2.52 -26.78
C MET A 238 25.85 -3.98 -26.39
N PHE A 239 26.94 -4.59 -26.80
CA PHE A 239 27.44 -5.82 -26.23
C PHE A 239 28.94 -5.75 -26.01
N VAL A 240 29.39 -6.44 -24.98
CA VAL A 240 30.80 -6.74 -24.71
C VAL A 240 31.01 -8.23 -24.89
N GLN A 241 32.11 -8.66 -25.50
CA GLN A 241 32.41 -10.05 -25.81
C GLN A 241 33.71 -10.52 -25.13
N PHE A 242 33.65 -11.69 -24.54
CA PHE A 242 34.75 -12.34 -23.85
C PHE A 242 35.14 -13.65 -24.55
N ASP A 243 36.41 -14.02 -24.46
CA ASP A 243 36.93 -15.28 -25.01
C ASP A 243 37.14 -16.29 -23.88
N ASN A 244 36.36 -17.37 -23.90
CA ASN A 244 36.43 -18.48 -22.92
C ASN A 244 36.51 -18.01 -21.45
N PRO A 245 35.60 -17.13 -21.00
CA PRO A 245 35.76 -16.52 -19.69
C PRO A 245 35.48 -17.48 -18.54
N GLY A 246 34.71 -18.56 -18.73
CA GLY A 246 34.16 -19.38 -17.68
C GLY A 246 33.18 -18.58 -16.82
N GLU A 247 33.66 -17.83 -15.84
CA GLU A 247 32.83 -16.93 -15.02
C GLU A 247 33.16 -15.47 -15.31
N VAL A 248 32.12 -14.63 -15.40
CA VAL A 248 32.21 -13.17 -15.44
C VAL A 248 31.34 -12.58 -14.35
N ILE A 249 31.90 -11.71 -13.53
CA ILE A 249 31.16 -10.88 -12.59
C ILE A 249 31.05 -9.47 -13.15
N ALA A 250 29.82 -8.93 -13.20
CA ALA A 250 29.56 -7.53 -13.47
C ALA A 250 28.97 -6.88 -12.21
N LYS A 251 29.50 -5.72 -11.82
CA LYS A 251 28.95 -4.89 -10.77
C LYS A 251 28.52 -3.56 -11.35
N VAL A 252 27.29 -3.15 -11.05
CA VAL A 252 26.62 -2.01 -11.68
C VAL A 252 26.09 -1.09 -10.59
N GLY A 253 26.72 0.06 -10.43
CA GLY A 253 26.18 1.13 -9.60
C GLY A 253 25.18 1.95 -10.39
N ILE A 254 24.10 2.41 -9.76
CA ILE A 254 23.13 3.33 -10.34
C ILE A 254 23.04 4.63 -9.53
N SER A 255 22.57 5.71 -10.18
CA SER A 255 22.38 7.03 -9.60
C SER A 255 21.31 7.80 -10.36
N SER A 256 20.52 8.62 -9.68
CA SER A 256 19.61 9.58 -10.33
C SER A 256 20.31 10.88 -10.75
N VAL A 257 21.59 11.06 -10.37
CA VAL A 257 22.32 12.33 -10.48
C VAL A 257 23.27 12.32 -11.67
N SER A 258 24.22 11.37 -11.68
CA SER A 258 25.25 11.30 -12.72
C SER A 258 25.94 9.92 -12.79
N ALA A 259 26.66 9.66 -13.89
CA ALA A 259 27.49 8.46 -14.02
C ALA A 259 28.64 8.44 -12.98
N GLU A 260 29.15 9.60 -12.60
CA GLU A 260 30.14 9.76 -11.54
C GLU A 260 29.54 9.46 -10.16
N GLY A 261 28.26 9.81 -9.92
CA GLY A 261 27.50 9.42 -8.74
C GLY A 261 27.35 7.89 -8.66
N ALA A 262 27.00 7.26 -9.79
CA ALA A 262 26.92 5.80 -9.90
C ALA A 262 28.27 5.10 -9.62
N LEU A 263 29.38 5.68 -10.08
CA LEU A 263 30.74 5.20 -9.78
C LEU A 263 31.06 5.32 -8.29
N LYS A 264 30.75 6.44 -7.64
CA LYS A 264 30.96 6.63 -6.20
C LYS A 264 30.17 5.59 -5.38
N ASN A 265 28.90 5.36 -5.76
CA ASN A 265 28.07 4.34 -5.16
C ASN A 265 28.71 2.96 -5.28
N LEU A 266 29.16 2.62 -6.50
CA LEU A 266 29.79 1.34 -6.82
C LEU A 266 31.08 1.11 -6.00
N ASP A 267 31.98 2.09 -5.97
CA ASP A 267 33.28 1.96 -5.31
C ASP A 267 33.16 1.98 -3.79
N ALA A 268 32.15 2.69 -3.24
CA ALA A 268 31.89 2.72 -1.81
C ALA A 268 31.25 1.42 -1.28
N GLU A 269 30.28 0.86 -2.03
CA GLU A 269 29.50 -0.29 -1.55
C GLU A 269 30.08 -1.64 -1.99
N VAL A 270 30.72 -1.72 -3.18
CA VAL A 270 31.28 -2.97 -3.73
C VAL A 270 32.69 -2.70 -4.31
N PRO A 271 33.72 -2.51 -3.46
CA PRO A 271 35.06 -2.19 -3.94
C PRO A 271 35.73 -3.36 -4.70
N ASP A 272 35.41 -4.59 -4.38
CA ASP A 272 35.97 -5.82 -4.96
C ASP A 272 34.94 -6.60 -5.79
N PHE A 273 35.35 -7.75 -6.39
CA PHE A 273 34.50 -8.67 -7.13
C PHE A 273 34.08 -9.92 -6.33
N ASP A 274 34.08 -9.84 -5.01
CA ASP A 274 33.68 -10.98 -4.18
C ASP A 274 32.14 -11.08 -4.06
N PHE A 275 31.55 -11.77 -5.04
CA PHE A 275 30.11 -12.03 -5.09
C PHE A 275 29.56 -12.71 -3.81
N LYS A 276 30.32 -13.67 -3.27
CA LYS A 276 29.88 -14.42 -2.08
C LYS A 276 29.85 -13.53 -0.84
N LYS A 277 30.79 -12.59 -0.72
CA LYS A 277 30.83 -11.59 0.35
C LYS A 277 29.60 -10.68 0.29
N VAL A 278 29.26 -10.14 -0.88
CA VAL A 278 28.09 -9.27 -1.06
C VAL A 278 26.80 -10.03 -0.77
N MET A 279 26.64 -11.23 -1.32
CA MET A 279 25.50 -12.10 -1.06
C MET A 279 25.32 -12.39 0.45
N LYS A 280 26.44 -12.65 1.16
CA LYS A 280 26.39 -12.86 2.61
C LYS A 280 26.00 -11.60 3.35
N GLN A 281 26.52 -10.45 2.98
CA GLN A 281 26.15 -9.15 3.57
C GLN A 281 24.66 -8.83 3.36
N ALA A 282 24.14 -9.08 2.16
CA ALA A 282 22.72 -8.93 1.87
C ALA A 282 21.87 -9.84 2.77
N LYS A 283 22.21 -11.12 2.87
CA LYS A 283 21.54 -12.06 3.75
C LYS A 283 21.60 -11.64 5.22
N ASP A 284 22.76 -11.22 5.73
CA ASP A 284 22.93 -10.80 7.12
C ASP A 284 22.09 -9.54 7.42
N THR A 285 21.99 -8.62 6.48
CA THR A 285 21.14 -7.42 6.58
C THR A 285 19.67 -7.79 6.64
N TRP A 286 19.18 -8.64 5.73
CA TRP A 286 17.83 -9.15 5.77
C TRP A 286 17.51 -9.92 7.05
N GLN A 287 18.43 -10.76 7.51
CA GLN A 287 18.31 -11.48 8.78
C GLN A 287 18.09 -10.51 9.95
N LYS A 288 18.81 -9.38 9.97
CA LYS A 288 18.67 -8.34 10.99
C LYS A 288 17.28 -7.66 10.90
N GLU A 289 16.88 -7.23 9.73
CA GLU A 289 15.59 -6.54 9.53
C GLU A 289 14.39 -7.45 9.86
N LEU A 290 14.37 -8.67 9.35
CA LEU A 290 13.32 -9.65 9.62
C LEU A 290 13.26 -10.05 11.11
N SER A 291 14.38 -9.99 11.83
CA SER A 291 14.40 -10.29 13.27
C SER A 291 13.75 -9.21 14.15
N LYS A 292 13.34 -8.08 13.59
CA LYS A 292 12.59 -7.04 14.32
C LYS A 292 11.28 -7.57 14.87
N ILE A 293 10.63 -8.51 14.15
CA ILE A 293 9.46 -9.24 14.63
C ILE A 293 9.75 -10.73 14.54
N GLN A 294 9.57 -11.45 15.64
CA GLN A 294 9.83 -12.88 15.73
C GLN A 294 8.54 -13.60 16.06
N VAL A 295 8.16 -14.62 15.28
CA VAL A 295 6.95 -15.40 15.49
C VAL A 295 7.26 -16.88 15.69
N GLU A 296 6.47 -17.54 16.55
CA GLU A 296 6.60 -18.94 16.92
C GLU A 296 5.22 -19.63 16.83
N GLY A 297 5.19 -20.88 16.34
CA GLY A 297 3.94 -21.64 16.21
C GLY A 297 3.10 -21.21 15.03
N GLY A 298 1.79 -21.26 15.19
CA GLY A 298 0.78 -20.98 14.16
C GLY A 298 -0.11 -22.20 13.90
N ALA A 299 -1.30 -22.22 14.53
CA ALA A 299 -2.25 -23.31 14.34
C ALA A 299 -2.94 -23.26 12.98
N PRO A 300 -3.34 -24.42 12.40
CA PRO A 300 -4.14 -24.41 11.20
C PRO A 300 -5.54 -23.91 11.54
N VAL A 301 -5.89 -22.74 11.05
CA VAL A 301 -7.28 -22.24 11.06
C VAL A 301 -7.87 -22.62 9.70
N LEU A 302 -8.75 -23.62 9.66
CA LEU A 302 -9.54 -23.86 8.47
C LEU A 302 -10.64 -22.81 8.42
N PRO A 303 -10.90 -22.18 7.26
CA PRO A 303 -12.02 -21.25 7.15
C PRO A 303 -13.31 -22.00 7.50
N PRO A 304 -14.28 -21.37 8.19
CA PRO A 304 -15.60 -21.97 8.35
C PRO A 304 -16.17 -22.21 6.95
N LEU A 305 -16.53 -23.45 6.68
CA LEU A 305 -17.23 -23.78 5.44
C LEU A 305 -18.51 -22.93 5.40
N PRO A 306 -18.85 -22.31 4.27
CA PRO A 306 -20.16 -21.69 4.09
C PRO A 306 -21.21 -22.71 4.52
N GLN A 307 -22.18 -22.32 5.35
CA GLN A 307 -23.28 -23.19 5.72
C GLN A 307 -24.03 -23.54 4.42
N GLN A 308 -23.69 -24.67 3.82
CA GLN A 308 -24.52 -25.27 2.81
C GLN A 308 -25.72 -25.87 3.55
N ASN A 309 -26.87 -25.25 3.33
CA ASN A 309 -28.16 -25.90 3.61
C ASN A 309 -28.28 -27.11 2.69
N ASN A 310 -27.69 -28.22 3.08
CA ASN A 310 -27.89 -29.51 2.42
C ASN A 310 -28.59 -30.46 3.39
N MET A 311 -29.93 -30.52 3.27
CA MET A 311 -30.65 -31.75 3.56
C MET A 311 -30.32 -32.74 2.46
N GLY A 312 -29.48 -33.72 2.76
CA GLY A 312 -29.21 -34.86 1.85
C GLY A 312 -28.67 -36.04 2.62
N TYR A 313 -29.54 -36.98 2.95
CA TYR A 313 -29.15 -38.28 3.48
C TYR A 313 -28.31 -39.02 2.43
N GLY A 314 -27.06 -39.37 2.76
CA GLY A 314 -26.20 -40.21 1.95
C GLY A 314 -25.40 -41.18 2.80
N PHE A 315 -25.76 -42.46 2.79
CA PHE A 315 -24.94 -43.55 3.34
C PHE A 315 -23.62 -43.64 2.58
N GLY A 316 -22.50 -43.48 3.23
CA GLY A 316 -21.17 -43.57 2.63
C GLY A 316 -20.21 -44.41 3.46
N GLY A 317 -19.83 -45.57 2.97
CA GLY A 317 -18.92 -46.50 3.59
C GLY A 317 -17.49 -45.94 3.80
N ASN A 318 -16.84 -46.44 4.86
CA ASN A 318 -15.45 -46.24 5.21
C ASN A 318 -14.50 -46.63 4.03
N ARG A 319 -13.97 -45.63 3.30
CA ARG A 319 -12.78 -45.83 2.47
C ARG A 319 -11.55 -45.44 3.31
N PRO A 320 -10.47 -46.25 3.33
CA PRO A 320 -9.23 -45.85 3.96
C PRO A 320 -8.72 -44.59 3.27
N GLN A 321 -8.56 -43.51 4.04
CA GLN A 321 -7.90 -42.29 3.57
C GLN A 321 -6.42 -42.60 3.27
N PRO A 322 -5.87 -42.18 2.14
CA PRO A 322 -4.44 -42.29 1.90
C PRO A 322 -3.71 -41.48 2.99
N ARG A 323 -2.61 -42.01 3.50
CA ARG A 323 -1.72 -41.30 4.43
C ARG A 323 -1.23 -40.02 3.76
N THR A 324 -1.95 -38.92 3.98
CA THR A 324 -1.53 -37.57 3.57
C THR A 324 -0.28 -37.21 4.35
N LYS A 325 0.77 -36.73 3.68
CA LYS A 325 1.90 -36.04 4.33
C LYS A 325 1.31 -35.03 5.30
N THR A 326 1.70 -35.06 6.56
CA THR A 326 1.31 -34.03 7.53
C THR A 326 1.75 -32.68 7.01
N VAL A 327 0.79 -31.82 6.69
CA VAL A 327 1.06 -30.44 6.24
C VAL A 327 1.56 -29.66 7.44
N ASP A 328 2.74 -29.08 7.34
CA ASP A 328 3.29 -28.19 8.36
C ASP A 328 2.70 -26.79 8.23
N TYR A 329 1.53 -26.60 8.84
CA TYR A 329 0.82 -25.33 8.80
C TYR A 329 1.56 -24.20 9.51
N ALA A 330 2.34 -24.50 10.55
CA ALA A 330 3.15 -23.49 11.22
C ALA A 330 4.20 -22.90 10.29
N HIS A 331 4.89 -23.76 9.55
CA HIS A 331 5.86 -23.34 8.54
C HIS A 331 5.21 -22.50 7.43
N ILE A 332 4.05 -22.93 6.92
CA ILE A 332 3.29 -22.16 5.89
C ILE A 332 2.95 -20.75 6.40
N LYS A 333 2.38 -20.64 7.61
CA LYS A 333 2.01 -19.34 8.19
C LYS A 333 3.23 -18.44 8.45
N GLN A 334 4.33 -19.02 8.93
CA GLN A 334 5.58 -18.29 9.10
C GLN A 334 6.15 -17.83 7.76
N THR A 335 6.05 -18.66 6.70
CA THR A 335 6.47 -18.27 5.35
C THR A 335 5.65 -17.08 4.83
N ILE A 336 4.33 -17.13 4.94
CA ILE A 336 3.48 -15.98 4.55
C ILE A 336 3.85 -14.74 5.37
N PHE A 337 4.01 -14.87 6.68
CA PHE A 337 4.33 -13.75 7.58
C PHE A 337 5.67 -13.10 7.26
N TYR A 338 6.75 -13.90 7.13
CA TYR A 338 8.07 -13.34 6.85
C TYR A 338 8.20 -12.84 5.42
N THR A 339 7.45 -13.40 4.47
CA THR A 339 7.37 -12.85 3.12
C THR A 339 6.61 -11.52 3.12
N ALA A 340 5.51 -11.42 3.87
CA ALA A 340 4.81 -10.15 4.05
C ALA A 340 5.73 -9.09 4.71
N LEU A 341 6.44 -9.44 5.78
CA LEU A 341 7.41 -8.54 6.41
C LEU A 341 8.57 -8.15 5.47
N TYR A 342 8.98 -9.05 4.57
CA TYR A 342 9.95 -8.78 3.51
C TYR A 342 9.39 -7.77 2.49
N HIS A 343 8.15 -7.93 2.02
CA HIS A 343 7.50 -7.01 1.09
C HIS A 343 7.37 -5.60 1.67
N CYS A 344 7.03 -5.46 2.96
CA CYS A 344 7.01 -4.17 3.68
C CYS A 344 8.34 -3.40 3.65
N MET A 345 9.42 -4.02 3.23
CA MET A 345 10.75 -3.41 3.19
C MET A 345 11.33 -3.30 1.77
N LEU A 346 10.53 -3.60 0.73
CA LEU A 346 10.94 -3.43 -0.66
C LEU A 346 10.73 -1.99 -1.17
N ALA A 347 9.75 -1.29 -0.64
CA ALA A 347 9.49 0.13 -0.87
C ALA A 347 9.16 0.81 0.48
N PRO A 348 9.31 2.15 0.57
CA PRO A 348 9.89 3.12 -0.36
C PRO A 348 11.37 2.88 -0.63
N ASN A 349 11.89 3.44 -1.72
CA ASN A 349 13.27 3.20 -2.13
C ASN A 349 14.18 4.40 -1.82
N ILE A 350 15.37 4.14 -1.26
CA ILE A 350 16.41 5.17 -1.13
C ILE A 350 16.73 5.75 -2.51
N TYR A 351 16.89 7.07 -2.59
CA TYR A 351 17.06 7.77 -3.86
C TYR A 351 18.25 8.74 -3.87
N ASN A 352 19.00 8.83 -2.80
CA ASN A 352 20.23 9.60 -2.74
C ASN A 352 21.47 8.72 -2.90
N ASP A 353 22.51 9.26 -3.55
CA ASP A 353 23.84 8.67 -3.66
C ASP A 353 24.54 8.61 -2.28
N VAL A 354 25.66 7.89 -2.19
CA VAL A 354 26.44 7.76 -0.94
C VAL A 354 26.95 9.09 -0.40
N ASP A 355 27.11 10.12 -1.24
CA ASP A 355 27.51 11.48 -0.84
C ASP A 355 26.30 12.38 -0.50
N GLY A 356 25.09 11.82 -0.49
CA GLY A 356 23.84 12.48 -0.15
C GLY A 356 23.15 13.19 -1.32
N GLN A 357 23.74 13.25 -2.51
CA GLN A 357 23.12 13.91 -3.67
C GLN A 357 21.92 13.10 -4.20
N TYR A 358 20.87 13.78 -4.64
CA TYR A 358 19.69 13.21 -5.29
C TYR A 358 19.05 14.20 -6.24
N ARG A 359 18.25 13.71 -7.19
CA ARG A 359 17.44 14.55 -8.07
C ARG A 359 16.07 14.81 -7.42
N GLY A 360 15.73 16.09 -7.23
CA GLY A 360 14.47 16.51 -6.62
C GLY A 360 13.28 16.51 -7.58
N LEU A 361 12.07 16.81 -7.06
CA LEU A 361 10.86 16.96 -7.88
C LEU A 361 10.93 18.15 -8.87
N ASP A 362 11.80 19.11 -8.64
CA ASP A 362 12.12 20.20 -9.56
C ASP A 362 13.16 19.83 -10.63
N GLN A 363 13.52 18.54 -10.70
CA GLN A 363 14.55 18.01 -11.60
C GLN A 363 15.97 18.56 -11.36
N GLN A 364 16.19 19.29 -10.25
CA GLN A 364 17.51 19.79 -9.88
C GLN A 364 18.22 18.79 -8.94
N VAL A 365 19.54 18.91 -8.86
CA VAL A 365 20.34 18.11 -7.92
C VAL A 365 20.36 18.80 -6.56
N HIS A 366 19.93 18.07 -5.55
CA HIS A 366 19.95 18.48 -4.15
C HIS A 366 20.86 17.57 -3.32
N LYS A 367 21.03 17.90 -2.05
CA LYS A 367 21.77 17.08 -1.09
C LYS A 367 20.97 16.89 0.19
N ALA A 368 20.75 15.65 0.56
CA ALA A 368 20.14 15.27 1.83
C ALA A 368 21.20 15.37 2.95
N GLU A 369 20.97 16.25 3.91
CA GLU A 369 21.88 16.47 5.05
C GLU A 369 21.28 15.88 6.33
N GLY A 370 21.92 14.83 6.85
CA GLY A 370 21.51 14.18 8.09
C GLY A 370 20.27 13.29 7.97
N PHE A 371 19.86 12.92 6.77
CA PHE A 371 18.81 11.94 6.48
C PHE A 371 19.05 11.26 5.13
N ASN A 372 18.37 10.15 4.86
CA ASN A 372 18.29 9.59 3.52
C ASN A 372 17.02 10.08 2.84
N TYR A 373 17.14 10.44 1.55
CA TYR A 373 15.99 10.81 0.73
C TYR A 373 15.41 9.56 0.06
N TYR A 374 14.08 9.43 0.11
CA TYR A 374 13.35 8.28 -0.43
C TYR A 374 12.36 8.69 -1.51
N THR A 375 11.99 7.73 -2.36
CA THR A 375 10.95 7.84 -3.38
C THR A 375 10.11 6.55 -3.43
N VAL A 376 9.10 6.49 -4.28
CA VAL A 376 8.13 5.40 -4.39
C VAL A 376 7.28 5.30 -3.11
N PHE A 377 6.40 6.27 -2.97
CA PHE A 377 5.44 6.29 -1.88
C PHE A 377 4.01 6.20 -2.42
N SER A 378 3.36 5.05 -2.25
CA SER A 378 1.94 4.84 -2.53
C SER A 378 1.11 5.29 -1.31
N LEU A 379 1.01 6.61 -1.09
CA LEU A 379 0.55 7.15 0.19
C LEU A 379 -0.93 6.91 0.48
N TRP A 380 -1.79 6.84 -0.54
CA TRP A 380 -3.21 6.48 -0.38
C TRP A 380 -3.39 5.10 0.26
N ASP A 381 -2.45 4.19 -0.03
CA ASP A 381 -2.43 2.83 0.46
C ASP A 381 -1.67 2.73 1.78
N THR A 382 -0.40 3.10 1.78
CA THR A 382 0.57 2.79 2.83
C THR A 382 0.38 3.54 4.14
N TYR A 383 -0.37 4.66 4.15
CA TYR A 383 -0.67 5.37 5.41
C TYR A 383 -1.48 4.50 6.38
N ARG A 384 -2.21 3.49 5.87
CA ARG A 384 -3.18 2.68 6.62
C ARG A 384 -2.52 1.62 7.52
N ALA A 385 -1.48 0.91 7.02
CA ALA A 385 -0.79 -0.12 7.79
C ALA A 385 0.74 -0.06 7.70
N GLU A 386 1.31 0.17 6.51
CA GLU A 386 2.76 0.15 6.28
C GLU A 386 3.48 1.20 7.13
N HIS A 387 3.10 2.47 7.05
CA HIS A 387 3.70 3.52 7.86
C HIS A 387 3.46 3.35 9.37
N PRO A 388 2.25 2.99 9.86
CA PRO A 388 2.05 2.62 11.27
C PRO A 388 2.91 1.45 11.75
N LEU A 389 3.11 0.41 10.92
CA LEU A 389 4.00 -0.70 11.24
C LEU A 389 5.46 -0.24 11.34
N LEU A 390 5.95 0.52 10.35
CA LEU A 390 7.31 1.06 10.36
C LEU A 390 7.54 2.02 11.52
N LEU A 391 6.55 2.80 11.92
CA LEU A 391 6.66 3.66 13.11
C LEU A 391 6.86 2.84 14.40
N LEU A 392 6.37 1.61 14.47
CA LEU A 392 6.62 0.72 15.62
C LEU A 392 8.04 0.14 15.61
N ILE A 393 8.57 -0.23 14.42
CA ILE A 393 9.79 -1.04 14.31
C ILE A 393 10.97 -0.31 13.68
N ASP A 394 10.79 0.90 13.10
CA ASP A 394 11.85 1.67 12.41
C ASP A 394 11.57 3.18 12.41
N LYS A 395 11.60 3.79 13.58
CA LYS A 395 11.35 5.23 13.77
C LYS A 395 12.35 6.11 13.03
N LYS A 396 13.60 5.66 12.94
CA LYS A 396 14.64 6.42 12.24
C LYS A 396 14.29 6.57 10.75
N ARG A 397 13.88 5.50 10.10
CA ARG A 397 13.50 5.52 8.69
C ARG A 397 12.20 6.29 8.48
N THR A 398 11.22 6.15 9.39
CA THR A 398 9.99 6.95 9.37
C THR A 398 10.32 8.46 9.44
N LEU A 399 11.31 8.86 10.23
CA LEU A 399 11.78 10.25 10.26
C LEU A 399 12.39 10.69 8.93
N ASP A 400 13.18 9.83 8.29
CA ASP A 400 13.76 10.10 6.98
C ASP A 400 12.68 10.24 5.89
N PHE A 401 11.59 9.45 5.96
CA PHE A 401 10.43 9.59 5.07
C PHE A 401 9.76 10.95 5.22
N ILE A 402 9.49 11.39 6.46
CA ILE A 402 8.88 12.69 6.73
C ILE A 402 9.78 13.84 6.21
N LYS A 403 11.09 13.74 6.41
CA LYS A 403 12.05 14.72 5.87
C LYS A 403 12.06 14.71 4.34
N SER A 404 11.88 13.54 3.71
CA SER A 404 11.73 13.42 2.26
C SER A 404 10.46 14.12 1.78
N PHE A 405 9.32 13.95 2.47
CA PHE A 405 8.06 14.65 2.13
C PHE A 405 8.22 16.17 2.24
N MET A 406 8.90 16.66 3.27
CA MET A 406 9.15 18.09 3.42
C MET A 406 10.06 18.63 2.33
N ALA A 407 11.12 17.89 1.94
CA ALA A 407 11.98 18.24 0.83
C ALA A 407 11.23 18.24 -0.52
N MET A 408 10.36 17.25 -0.75
CA MET A 408 9.48 17.20 -1.93
C MET A 408 8.55 18.42 -1.99
N ASN A 409 8.00 18.83 -0.86
CA ASN A 409 7.18 20.06 -0.80
C ASN A 409 7.98 21.31 -1.16
N GLU A 410 9.20 21.43 -0.67
CA GLU A 410 10.08 22.58 -0.98
C GLU A 410 10.45 22.66 -2.46
N GLN A 411 10.61 21.52 -3.12
CA GLN A 411 11.01 21.39 -4.52
C GLN A 411 9.81 21.42 -5.46
N GLY A 412 8.74 20.67 -5.14
CA GLY A 412 7.56 20.52 -5.99
C GLY A 412 6.37 21.44 -5.63
N GLY A 413 6.48 22.21 -4.53
CA GLY A 413 5.45 23.16 -4.09
C GLY A 413 4.27 22.56 -3.36
N LEU A 414 4.26 21.21 -3.12
CA LEU A 414 3.22 20.53 -2.34
C LEU A 414 3.76 19.25 -1.70
N LEU A 415 3.10 18.83 -0.61
CA LEU A 415 3.36 17.53 -0.01
C LEU A 415 3.03 16.41 -1.00
N PRO A 416 3.82 15.31 -1.03
CA PRO A 416 3.65 14.26 -2.03
C PRO A 416 2.33 13.52 -1.88
N ILE A 417 1.79 13.07 -3.04
CA ILE A 417 0.63 12.19 -3.18
C ILE A 417 1.09 10.80 -3.60
N TRP A 418 1.79 10.70 -4.74
CA TRP A 418 2.39 9.48 -5.25
C TRP A 418 3.71 9.77 -5.99
N PRO A 419 4.78 10.08 -5.27
CA PRO A 419 6.07 10.44 -5.89
C PRO A 419 6.77 9.18 -6.41
N LEU A 420 7.19 9.24 -7.68
CA LEU A 420 7.92 8.18 -8.39
C LEU A 420 9.20 8.77 -8.99
N ALA A 421 10.36 8.32 -8.52
CA ALA A 421 11.64 8.91 -8.86
C ALA A 421 11.62 10.45 -8.60
N SER A 422 12.00 11.27 -9.58
CA SER A 422 11.96 12.74 -9.48
C SER A 422 10.65 13.34 -9.98
N ASN A 423 9.54 12.62 -9.89
CA ASN A 423 8.24 13.06 -10.41
C ASN A 423 7.15 12.89 -9.34
N GLU A 424 6.20 13.83 -9.31
CA GLU A 424 4.93 13.64 -8.66
C GLU A 424 3.91 13.19 -9.71
N THR A 425 3.29 12.04 -9.50
CA THR A 425 2.36 11.46 -10.48
C THR A 425 0.93 11.95 -10.29
N TYR A 426 0.60 12.49 -9.11
CA TYR A 426 -0.76 12.86 -8.68
C TYR A 426 -1.77 11.70 -8.77
N CYS A 427 -1.29 10.49 -8.72
CA CYS A 427 -2.16 9.33 -8.70
C CYS A 427 -2.83 9.18 -7.35
N MET A 428 -4.06 8.70 -7.35
CA MET A 428 -4.92 8.51 -6.18
C MET A 428 -5.45 9.79 -5.55
N THR A 429 -6.42 9.61 -4.67
CA THR A 429 -7.13 10.67 -3.95
C THR A 429 -6.46 11.01 -2.62
N GLY A 430 -6.81 12.15 -2.03
CA GLY A 430 -6.32 12.55 -0.72
C GLY A 430 -4.96 13.26 -0.73
N ASN A 431 -4.45 13.58 0.48
CA ASN A 431 -3.15 14.17 0.73
C ASN A 431 -2.47 13.36 1.85
N HIS A 432 -2.30 12.05 1.65
CA HIS A 432 -2.05 11.11 2.74
C HIS A 432 -0.60 11.07 3.26
N SER A 433 0.28 11.92 2.79
CA SER A 433 1.46 12.34 3.56
C SER A 433 1.08 12.99 4.91
N ILE A 434 -0.11 13.63 4.97
CA ILE A 434 -0.63 14.28 6.18
C ILE A 434 -0.84 13.28 7.32
N PRO A 435 -1.65 12.20 7.18
CA PRO A 435 -1.81 11.21 8.24
C PRO A 435 -0.49 10.56 8.67
N VAL A 436 0.46 10.33 7.74
CA VAL A 436 1.79 9.77 8.11
C VAL A 436 2.56 10.72 9.03
N ILE A 437 2.61 12.02 8.70
CA ILE A 437 3.29 13.04 9.51
C ILE A 437 2.61 13.17 10.88
N VAL A 438 1.29 13.25 10.89
CA VAL A 438 0.50 13.47 12.12
C VAL A 438 0.56 12.26 13.03
N ASP A 439 0.43 11.04 12.50
CA ASP A 439 0.54 9.79 13.27
C ASP A 439 1.89 9.67 13.95
N ALA A 440 2.96 9.94 13.21
CA ALA A 440 4.32 9.92 13.74
C ALA A 440 4.52 10.97 14.84
N TYR A 441 4.05 12.19 14.63
CA TYR A 441 4.21 13.27 15.61
C TYR A 441 3.37 13.04 16.86
N ALA A 442 2.12 12.58 16.72
CA ALA A 442 1.21 12.24 17.81
C ALA A 442 1.79 11.11 18.69
N LYS A 443 2.45 10.13 18.09
CA LYS A 443 3.13 9.01 18.75
C LYS A 443 4.57 9.33 19.21
N GLY A 444 4.90 10.61 19.30
CA GLY A 444 6.13 11.08 19.93
C GLY A 444 7.36 11.12 19.02
N LEU A 445 7.29 10.86 17.73
CA LEU A 445 8.42 11.05 16.83
C LEU A 445 8.73 12.55 16.70
N ARG A 446 10.00 12.88 16.87
CA ARG A 446 10.52 14.24 16.79
C ARG A 446 11.77 14.23 15.90
N GLY A 447 12.31 15.42 15.54
CA GLY A 447 13.51 15.52 14.70
C GLY A 447 13.24 16.12 13.32
N PHE A 448 12.04 16.67 13.13
CA PHE A 448 11.67 17.53 12.00
C PHE A 448 10.99 18.81 12.52
N ASP A 449 10.93 19.84 11.69
CA ASP A 449 10.26 21.11 12.02
C ASP A 449 8.73 20.93 11.91
N ALA A 450 8.08 20.76 13.06
CA ALA A 450 6.65 20.51 13.16
C ALA A 450 5.80 21.71 12.72
N GLU A 451 6.25 22.95 12.96
CA GLU A 451 5.56 24.17 12.55
C GLU A 451 5.58 24.31 11.02
N LYS A 452 6.73 24.05 10.42
CA LYS A 452 6.90 24.03 8.96
C LYS A 452 6.05 22.93 8.32
N ALA A 453 6.09 21.69 8.86
CA ALA A 453 5.26 20.60 8.39
C ALA A 453 3.76 20.92 8.50
N PHE A 454 3.33 21.52 9.62
CA PHE A 454 1.94 21.96 9.81
C PHE A 454 1.52 23.00 8.78
N LYS A 455 2.38 23.98 8.45
CA LYS A 455 2.13 24.92 7.37
C LYS A 455 1.98 24.21 6.01
N MET A 456 2.89 23.27 5.69
CA MET A 456 2.85 22.51 4.44
C MET A 456 1.56 21.69 4.31
N MET A 457 1.09 21.07 5.39
CA MET A 457 -0.19 20.34 5.41
C MET A 457 -1.36 21.28 5.12
N LYS A 458 -1.40 22.46 5.74
CA LYS A 458 -2.44 23.47 5.48
C LYS A 458 -2.41 23.96 4.03
N ASP A 459 -1.23 24.20 3.48
CA ASP A 459 -1.06 24.63 2.08
C ASP A 459 -1.58 23.55 1.12
N ALA A 460 -1.32 22.26 1.41
CA ALA A 460 -1.78 21.13 0.60
C ALA A 460 -3.30 21.04 0.47
N VAL A 461 -4.05 21.24 1.56
CA VAL A 461 -5.52 21.14 1.57
C VAL A 461 -6.25 22.46 1.23
N ASN A 462 -5.52 23.56 1.08
CA ASN A 462 -6.07 24.87 0.75
C ASN A 462 -5.84 25.32 -0.69
N ARG A 463 -5.20 24.52 -1.53
CA ARG A 463 -5.04 24.78 -2.97
C ARG A 463 -6.38 24.65 -3.72
N ASN A 464 -6.44 25.14 -4.98
CA ASN A 464 -7.64 25.11 -5.81
C ASN A 464 -7.64 23.99 -6.86
N GLN A 465 -6.94 22.89 -6.61
CA GLN A 465 -6.82 21.75 -7.52
C GLN A 465 -7.49 20.52 -6.92
N PHE A 466 -7.77 19.51 -7.74
CA PHE A 466 -8.30 18.20 -7.34
C PHE A 466 -9.64 18.26 -6.59
N GLY A 467 -10.48 19.27 -6.91
CA GLY A 467 -11.78 19.45 -6.28
C GLY A 467 -11.74 20.06 -4.87
N LEU A 468 -10.57 20.49 -4.37
CA LEU A 468 -10.42 21.08 -3.04
C LEU A 468 -11.12 22.45 -2.90
N ASP A 469 -11.23 23.23 -3.98
CA ASP A 469 -12.00 24.47 -4.00
C ASP A 469 -13.51 24.19 -3.85
N SER A 470 -14.04 23.19 -4.56
CA SER A 470 -15.42 22.72 -4.40
C SER A 470 -15.67 22.23 -2.96
N TYR A 471 -14.76 21.41 -2.43
CA TYR A 471 -14.82 20.86 -1.07
C TYR A 471 -14.89 21.98 0.00
N ARG A 472 -14.03 22.98 -0.06
CA ARG A 472 -14.02 24.09 0.90
C ARG A 472 -15.27 24.98 0.76
N LYS A 473 -15.69 25.24 -0.46
CA LYS A 473 -16.85 26.11 -0.76
C LYS A 473 -18.16 25.45 -0.35
N ASN A 474 -18.34 24.19 -0.76
CA ASN A 474 -19.62 23.49 -0.65
C ASN A 474 -19.69 22.55 0.56
N GLY A 475 -18.58 22.28 1.27
CA GLY A 475 -18.49 21.24 2.29
C GLY A 475 -18.54 19.81 1.73
N LEU A 476 -18.30 19.65 0.44
CA LEU A 476 -18.16 18.39 -0.31
C LEU A 476 -17.63 18.69 -1.71
N VAL A 477 -17.13 17.69 -2.39
CA VAL A 477 -16.81 17.77 -3.82
C VAL A 477 -18.07 17.46 -4.61
N LEU A 478 -18.48 18.35 -5.52
CA LEU A 478 -19.61 18.12 -6.42
C LEU A 478 -19.15 17.32 -7.64
N ALA A 479 -20.01 16.43 -8.16
CA ALA A 479 -19.68 15.61 -9.32
C ALA A 479 -19.49 16.42 -10.62
N GLU A 480 -20.08 17.60 -10.71
CA GLU A 480 -19.88 18.53 -11.80
C GLU A 480 -18.54 19.27 -11.77
N ASP A 481 -17.90 19.34 -10.61
CA ASP A 481 -16.63 20.06 -10.42
C ASP A 481 -15.41 19.12 -10.55
N GLU A 482 -15.55 17.86 -10.08
CA GLU A 482 -14.42 16.93 -10.05
C GLU A 482 -14.91 15.48 -10.05
N LYS A 483 -14.14 14.58 -10.69
CA LYS A 483 -14.32 13.12 -10.59
C LYS A 483 -13.99 12.61 -9.19
N GLU A 484 -14.41 11.38 -8.91
CA GLU A 484 -14.19 10.69 -7.63
C GLU A 484 -14.72 11.51 -6.44
N SER A 485 -15.80 12.24 -6.69
CA SER A 485 -16.33 13.29 -5.81
C SER A 485 -16.67 12.79 -4.42
N VAL A 486 -17.19 11.56 -4.30
CA VAL A 486 -17.52 10.94 -3.01
C VAL A 486 -16.25 10.55 -2.28
N SER A 487 -15.35 9.78 -2.94
CA SER A 487 -14.08 9.37 -2.34
C SER A 487 -13.25 10.57 -1.89
N LYS A 488 -13.08 11.58 -2.76
CA LYS A 488 -12.36 12.82 -2.42
C LYS A 488 -12.97 13.55 -1.23
N THR A 489 -14.28 13.59 -1.11
CA THR A 489 -14.94 14.22 0.06
C THR A 489 -14.59 13.48 1.36
N LEU A 490 -14.60 12.16 1.34
CA LEU A 490 -14.29 11.32 2.51
C LEU A 490 -12.81 11.42 2.90
N GLU A 491 -11.91 11.30 1.93
CA GLU A 491 -10.46 11.35 2.14
C GLU A 491 -10.00 12.73 2.63
N TYR A 492 -10.53 13.82 2.04
CA TYR A 492 -10.24 15.18 2.51
C TYR A 492 -10.77 15.44 3.92
N ALA A 493 -11.90 14.85 4.29
CA ALA A 493 -12.43 14.96 5.64
C ALA A 493 -11.51 14.26 6.66
N TYR A 494 -10.88 13.16 6.27
CA TYR A 494 -9.89 12.47 7.08
C TYR A 494 -8.58 13.25 7.20
N ASP A 495 -8.06 13.79 6.09
CA ASP A 495 -6.87 14.67 6.09
C ASP A 495 -7.08 15.88 7.01
N ASP A 496 -8.25 16.54 6.92
CA ASP A 496 -8.61 17.67 7.78
C ASP A 496 -8.68 17.27 9.27
N TRP A 497 -9.18 16.06 9.57
CA TRP A 497 -9.15 15.55 10.94
C TRP A 497 -7.73 15.37 11.44
N CYS A 498 -6.82 14.85 10.63
CA CYS A 498 -5.40 14.73 10.97
C CYS A 498 -4.78 16.11 11.24
N ILE A 499 -5.05 17.12 10.40
CA ILE A 499 -4.58 18.50 10.62
C ILE A 499 -5.12 19.04 11.95
N ALA A 500 -6.39 18.77 12.27
CA ALA A 500 -6.98 19.18 13.54
C ALA A 500 -6.25 18.52 14.73
N GLN A 501 -5.89 17.22 14.66
CA GLN A 501 -5.12 16.59 15.72
C GLN A 501 -3.75 17.26 15.88
N MET A 502 -3.06 17.56 14.78
CA MET A 502 -1.79 18.28 14.85
C MET A 502 -1.95 19.69 15.45
N ALA A 503 -2.98 20.43 15.03
CA ALA A 503 -3.30 21.74 15.58
C ALA A 503 -3.53 21.70 17.09
N LYS A 504 -4.25 20.68 17.58
CA LYS A 504 -4.48 20.45 19.01
C LYS A 504 -3.18 20.22 19.78
N ILE A 505 -2.27 19.39 19.24
CA ILE A 505 -0.96 19.12 19.86
C ILE A 505 -0.10 20.40 19.87
N LEU A 506 -0.14 21.19 18.80
CA LEU A 506 0.60 22.47 18.67
C LEU A 506 -0.11 23.65 19.36
N LYS A 507 -1.26 23.44 20.01
CA LYS A 507 -2.08 24.47 20.72
C LYS A 507 -2.50 25.62 19.81
N LYS A 508 -2.98 25.28 18.60
CA LYS A 508 -3.48 26.22 17.59
C LYS A 508 -5.01 26.14 17.53
N ASP A 509 -5.67 26.76 18.50
CA ASP A 509 -7.10 26.61 18.73
C ASP A 509 -7.97 27.04 17.54
N GLN A 510 -7.59 28.09 16.79
CA GLN A 510 -8.33 28.53 15.61
C GLN A 510 -8.24 27.51 14.47
N ASP A 511 -7.06 27.02 14.19
CA ASP A 511 -6.86 25.97 13.19
C ASP A 511 -7.59 24.67 13.61
N TYR A 512 -7.53 24.31 14.89
CA TYR A 512 -8.29 23.16 15.42
C TYR A 512 -9.79 23.31 15.14
N ALA A 513 -10.38 24.46 15.48
CA ALA A 513 -11.80 24.71 15.26
C ALA A 513 -12.20 24.64 13.78
N GLU A 514 -11.39 25.18 12.88
CA GLU A 514 -11.64 25.12 11.44
C GLU A 514 -11.58 23.69 10.90
N TYR A 515 -10.46 23.00 11.15
CA TYR A 515 -10.23 21.70 10.55
C TYR A 515 -11.08 20.58 11.16
N ILE A 516 -11.42 20.65 12.46
CA ILE A 516 -12.34 19.68 13.07
C ILE A 516 -13.80 19.84 12.57
N GLN A 517 -14.19 21.05 12.14
CA GLN A 517 -15.46 21.24 11.44
C GLN A 517 -15.41 20.62 10.05
N ARG A 518 -14.36 20.90 9.27
CA ARG A 518 -14.16 20.35 7.93
C ARG A 518 -14.10 18.83 7.94
N ALA A 519 -13.49 18.24 8.96
CA ALA A 519 -13.43 16.78 9.18
C ALA A 519 -14.80 16.10 9.26
N GLN A 520 -15.87 16.84 9.46
CA GLN A 520 -17.25 16.34 9.49
C GLN A 520 -17.97 16.43 8.14
N ASN A 521 -17.32 16.95 7.10
CA ASN A 521 -17.91 17.13 5.77
C ASN A 521 -18.36 15.82 5.11
N TRP A 522 -17.83 14.67 5.55
CA TRP A 522 -18.29 13.34 5.14
C TRP A 522 -19.82 13.16 5.31
N LYS A 523 -20.44 13.86 6.29
CA LYS A 523 -21.89 13.83 6.55
C LYS A 523 -22.70 14.39 5.37
N ASN A 524 -22.11 15.24 4.53
CA ASN A 524 -22.78 15.87 3.39
C ASN A 524 -22.94 14.94 2.18
N VAL A 525 -22.22 13.82 2.15
CA VAL A 525 -22.34 12.79 1.11
C VAL A 525 -23.05 11.52 1.61
N TYR A 526 -23.41 11.43 2.90
CA TYR A 526 -24.19 10.31 3.42
C TYR A 526 -25.70 10.56 3.21
N ASN A 527 -26.35 9.68 2.45
CA ASN A 527 -27.78 9.72 2.22
C ASN A 527 -28.50 8.75 3.17
N ASN A 528 -29.18 9.29 4.18
CA ASN A 528 -29.89 8.48 5.18
C ASN A 528 -31.12 7.72 4.61
N GLN A 529 -31.64 8.09 3.44
CA GLN A 529 -32.75 7.36 2.79
C GLN A 529 -32.28 6.05 2.17
N THR A 530 -31.07 6.05 1.59
CA THR A 530 -30.46 4.85 0.99
C THR A 530 -29.57 4.09 1.97
N GLY A 531 -29.09 4.76 3.01
CA GLY A 531 -28.12 4.23 3.95
C GLY A 531 -26.70 4.09 3.38
N PHE A 532 -26.38 4.85 2.34
CA PHE A 532 -25.08 4.84 1.67
C PHE A 532 -24.54 6.26 1.47
N VAL A 533 -23.22 6.38 1.32
CA VAL A 533 -22.63 7.56 0.72
C VAL A 533 -23.03 7.63 -0.76
N GLN A 534 -23.38 8.82 -1.23
CA GLN A 534 -23.95 9.00 -2.55
C GLN A 534 -23.50 10.33 -3.15
N THR A 535 -23.41 10.33 -4.46
CA THR A 535 -22.99 11.49 -5.26
C THR A 535 -23.97 12.64 -5.20
N ARG A 536 -23.45 13.86 -5.05
CA ARG A 536 -24.21 15.12 -5.09
C ARG A 536 -24.00 15.84 -6.43
N THR A 537 -25.09 16.28 -7.03
CA THR A 537 -25.11 17.02 -8.31
C THR A 537 -26.29 17.97 -8.36
N ASN A 538 -26.08 19.19 -8.86
CA ASN A 538 -27.11 20.23 -9.00
C ASN A 538 -27.97 20.41 -7.73
N GLY A 539 -27.32 20.42 -6.58
CA GLY A 539 -27.95 20.61 -5.28
C GLY A 539 -28.73 19.40 -4.74
N GLY A 540 -28.84 18.32 -5.48
CA GLY A 540 -29.55 17.10 -5.09
C GLY A 540 -28.66 15.85 -5.05
N TRP A 541 -29.29 14.68 -4.90
CA TRP A 541 -28.64 13.39 -5.05
C TRP A 541 -28.67 12.93 -6.51
N LEU A 542 -27.66 12.19 -6.96
CA LEU A 542 -27.67 11.53 -8.26
C LEU A 542 -28.82 10.50 -8.30
N SER A 543 -29.74 10.64 -9.27
CA SER A 543 -30.99 9.86 -9.29
C SER A 543 -30.83 8.39 -9.67
N SER A 544 -29.82 8.04 -10.49
CA SER A 544 -29.57 6.68 -10.98
C SER A 544 -28.58 5.92 -10.07
N PHE A 545 -28.84 5.91 -8.75
CA PHE A 545 -27.95 5.30 -7.79
C PHE A 545 -28.19 3.80 -7.60
N LYS A 546 -27.13 3.01 -7.73
CA LYS A 546 -27.04 1.60 -7.29
C LYS A 546 -25.78 1.42 -6.45
N PRO A 547 -25.86 0.87 -5.24
CA PRO A 547 -24.71 0.78 -4.34
C PRO A 547 -23.55 -0.06 -4.88
N SER A 548 -23.82 -1.01 -5.78
CA SER A 548 -22.84 -1.89 -6.41
C SER A 548 -22.24 -1.33 -7.71
N ASP A 549 -22.67 -0.14 -8.16
CA ASP A 549 -22.11 0.47 -9.37
C ASP A 549 -20.70 1.01 -9.09
N VAL A 550 -19.74 0.58 -9.90
CA VAL A 550 -18.40 1.16 -10.01
C VAL A 550 -18.48 2.28 -11.06
N ASP A 551 -18.30 3.51 -10.64
CA ASP A 551 -18.43 4.68 -11.50
C ASP A 551 -17.35 5.75 -11.22
N ASP A 552 -17.40 6.88 -11.95
CA ASP A 552 -16.41 7.96 -11.81
C ASP A 552 -16.53 8.79 -10.52
N ASN A 553 -17.43 8.44 -9.61
CA ASN A 553 -17.60 9.15 -8.35
C ASN A 553 -16.89 8.48 -7.17
N PHE A 554 -16.40 7.25 -7.38
CA PHE A 554 -15.67 6.47 -6.40
C PHE A 554 -14.30 6.07 -6.97
N THR A 555 -13.26 6.17 -6.17
CA THR A 555 -11.93 5.69 -6.51
C THR A 555 -11.90 4.18 -6.34
N GLU A 556 -11.74 3.43 -7.43
CA GLU A 556 -11.55 1.98 -7.45
C GLU A 556 -12.49 1.19 -6.52
N GLY A 557 -13.76 1.59 -6.49
CA GLY A 557 -14.74 0.97 -5.61
C GLY A 557 -16.16 1.44 -5.89
N ASN A 558 -17.02 1.22 -4.91
CA ASN A 558 -18.42 1.64 -4.98
C ASN A 558 -18.96 2.09 -3.60
N ALA A 559 -20.22 2.40 -3.53
CA ALA A 559 -20.83 2.93 -2.30
C ALA A 559 -20.81 1.94 -1.12
N TRP A 560 -20.67 0.63 -1.35
CA TRP A 560 -20.56 -0.34 -0.27
C TRP A 560 -19.28 -0.12 0.55
N GLN A 561 -18.10 -0.10 -0.09
CA GLN A 561 -16.84 0.06 0.60
C GLN A 561 -16.73 1.47 1.21
N PHE A 562 -17.06 2.50 0.41
CA PHE A 562 -16.88 3.88 0.83
C PHE A 562 -17.86 4.36 1.90
N SER A 563 -19.01 3.68 2.11
CA SER A 563 -19.91 4.02 3.23
C SER A 563 -19.32 3.79 4.62
N PHE A 564 -18.22 3.06 4.70
CA PHE A 564 -17.49 2.79 5.95
C PHE A 564 -16.19 3.58 6.06
N SER A 565 -15.81 4.36 5.03
CA SER A 565 -14.55 5.12 4.99
C SER A 565 -14.62 6.41 5.83
N VAL A 566 -14.95 6.25 7.12
CA VAL A 566 -15.05 7.32 8.11
C VAL A 566 -14.35 6.89 9.41
N PRO A 567 -13.05 6.50 9.36
CA PRO A 567 -12.38 5.94 10.52
C PRO A 567 -12.17 6.95 11.66
N GLN A 568 -12.16 8.25 11.35
CA GLN A 568 -12.02 9.33 12.33
C GLN A 568 -13.28 9.60 13.16
N ASP A 569 -14.46 9.17 12.69
CA ASP A 569 -15.75 9.50 13.34
C ASP A 569 -16.73 8.31 13.28
N VAL A 570 -16.26 7.10 13.64
CA VAL A 570 -17.08 5.87 13.64
C VAL A 570 -18.31 6.02 14.53
N ASN A 571 -18.20 6.68 15.69
CA ASN A 571 -19.34 6.97 16.55
C ASN A 571 -20.34 7.95 15.90
N GLY A 572 -19.85 8.89 15.09
CA GLY A 572 -20.70 9.75 14.24
C GLY A 572 -21.43 8.95 13.16
N LEU A 573 -20.73 7.99 12.54
CA LEU A 573 -21.31 7.07 11.54
C LEU A 573 -22.41 6.19 12.17
N ILE A 574 -22.17 5.60 13.34
CA ILE A 574 -23.18 4.87 14.12
C ILE A 574 -24.41 5.73 14.36
N LYS A 575 -24.19 6.98 14.78
CA LYS A 575 -25.30 7.89 15.07
C LYS A 575 -26.14 8.20 13.83
N ILE A 576 -25.50 8.47 12.69
CA ILE A 576 -26.24 8.82 11.45
C ILE A 576 -26.94 7.60 10.84
N MET A 577 -26.41 6.38 11.07
CA MET A 577 -27.06 5.12 10.71
C MET A 577 -28.22 4.73 11.64
N GLY A 578 -28.40 5.44 12.75
CA GLY A 578 -29.48 5.17 13.70
C GLY A 578 -29.17 4.15 14.80
N GLY A 579 -27.91 3.86 15.05
CA GLY A 579 -27.45 3.03 16.17
C GLY A 579 -26.48 1.91 15.78
N LYS A 580 -25.94 1.25 16.80
CA LYS A 580 -24.96 0.17 16.66
C LYS A 580 -25.50 -1.03 15.89
N GLU A 581 -26.74 -1.42 16.15
CA GLU A 581 -27.43 -2.52 15.47
C GLU A 581 -27.52 -2.27 13.96
N ASN A 582 -27.81 -1.03 13.53
CA ASN A 582 -27.88 -0.69 12.11
C ASN A 582 -26.50 -0.72 11.44
N LEU A 583 -25.44 -0.26 12.13
CA LEU A 583 -24.07 -0.45 11.63
C LEU A 583 -23.72 -1.93 11.48
N GLU A 584 -24.05 -2.75 12.47
CA GLU A 584 -23.79 -4.19 12.45
C GLU A 584 -24.53 -4.87 11.31
N ASN A 585 -25.83 -4.62 11.17
CA ASN A 585 -26.64 -5.14 10.06
C ASN A 585 -26.09 -4.72 8.70
N LYS A 586 -25.57 -3.50 8.59
CA LYS A 586 -24.96 -3.00 7.35
C LYS A 586 -23.63 -3.68 7.05
N LEU A 587 -22.81 -3.98 8.06
CA LEU A 587 -21.57 -4.76 7.93
C LEU A 587 -21.89 -6.22 7.56
N ASP A 588 -22.87 -6.86 8.20
CA ASP A 588 -23.31 -8.20 7.86
C ASP A 588 -23.82 -8.27 6.41
N ALA A 589 -24.56 -7.25 5.97
CA ALA A 589 -25.01 -7.12 4.58
C ALA A 589 -23.85 -6.97 3.60
N LEU A 590 -22.81 -6.20 3.92
CA LEU A 590 -21.60 -6.06 3.09
C LEU A 590 -20.96 -7.42 2.82
N PHE A 591 -20.71 -8.22 3.87
CA PHE A 591 -20.04 -9.52 3.76
C PHE A 591 -20.93 -10.63 3.17
N SER A 592 -22.24 -10.49 3.22
CA SER A 592 -23.20 -11.48 2.69
C SER A 592 -23.83 -11.12 1.34
N ALA A 593 -23.64 -9.92 0.85
CA ALA A 593 -24.14 -9.47 -0.45
C ALA A 593 -23.53 -10.28 -1.60
N SER A 594 -24.15 -10.23 -2.78
CA SER A 594 -23.51 -10.74 -4.00
C SER A 594 -22.22 -9.98 -4.29
N SER A 595 -21.15 -10.68 -4.64
CA SER A 595 -19.89 -10.06 -5.09
C SER A 595 -19.98 -9.47 -6.51
N ALA A 596 -21.11 -9.63 -7.20
CA ALA A 596 -21.31 -9.04 -8.52
C ALA A 596 -21.35 -7.51 -8.41
N MET A 597 -20.52 -6.85 -9.17
CA MET A 597 -20.49 -5.41 -9.33
C MET A 597 -21.00 -5.02 -10.71
N THR A 598 -21.56 -3.83 -10.82
CA THR A 598 -22.09 -3.28 -12.06
C THR A 598 -21.35 -1.97 -12.40
N GLY A 599 -21.53 -1.46 -13.60
CA GLY A 599 -20.80 -0.26 -14.06
C GLY A 599 -19.47 -0.62 -14.72
N LYS A 600 -18.38 0.03 -14.30
CA LYS A 600 -17.03 -0.19 -14.85
C LYS A 600 -16.40 -1.46 -14.28
N SER A 601 -15.58 -2.13 -15.09
CA SER A 601 -14.69 -3.19 -14.61
C SER A 601 -13.31 -2.60 -14.37
N LEU A 602 -12.83 -2.71 -13.15
CA LEU A 602 -11.49 -2.27 -12.76
C LEU A 602 -10.69 -3.48 -12.28
N PRO A 603 -9.42 -3.60 -12.69
CA PRO A 603 -8.59 -4.76 -12.33
C PRO A 603 -8.21 -4.78 -10.84
N ASP A 604 -8.27 -3.63 -10.15
CA ASP A 604 -7.93 -3.47 -8.74
C ASP A 604 -9.00 -4.07 -7.80
N ILE A 605 -10.22 -4.27 -8.30
CA ILE A 605 -11.33 -4.83 -7.51
C ILE A 605 -11.22 -6.35 -7.44
N THR A 606 -10.47 -6.87 -6.49
CA THR A 606 -10.15 -8.29 -6.32
C THR A 606 -10.30 -8.73 -4.86
N GLY A 607 -10.19 -10.03 -4.58
CA GLY A 607 -10.27 -10.55 -3.21
C GLY A 607 -11.62 -10.30 -2.53
N THR A 608 -12.72 -10.48 -3.26
CA THR A 608 -14.07 -10.14 -2.80
C THR A 608 -14.65 -11.17 -1.82
N ILE A 609 -15.27 -10.68 -0.75
CA ILE A 609 -16.14 -11.44 0.17
C ILE A 609 -17.43 -10.65 0.29
N GLY A 610 -18.48 -11.04 -0.42
CA GLY A 610 -19.63 -10.17 -0.64
C GLY A 610 -19.20 -8.91 -1.37
N GLN A 611 -19.53 -7.74 -0.83
CA GLN A 611 -19.09 -6.43 -1.34
C GLN A 611 -17.86 -5.88 -0.60
N TYR A 612 -17.28 -6.63 0.34
CA TYR A 612 -15.95 -6.38 0.88
C TYR A 612 -14.89 -6.72 -0.18
N VAL A 613 -13.94 -5.82 -0.41
CA VAL A 613 -12.89 -5.94 -1.44
C VAL A 613 -11.53 -5.87 -0.75
N HIS A 614 -10.89 -7.03 -0.51
CA HIS A 614 -9.61 -7.04 0.19
C HIS A 614 -8.44 -6.56 -0.67
N GLY A 615 -8.52 -6.80 -1.97
CA GLY A 615 -7.50 -6.35 -2.93
C GLY A 615 -7.46 -4.85 -3.15
N ASN A 616 -8.27 -4.06 -2.44
CA ASN A 616 -8.23 -2.61 -2.48
C ASN A 616 -8.42 -2.00 -1.07
N GLU A 617 -7.70 -0.95 -0.76
CA GLU A 617 -7.42 -0.41 0.57
C GLU A 617 -8.61 0.20 1.29
N PRO A 618 -9.62 0.80 0.66
CA PRO A 618 -10.81 1.32 1.36
C PRO A 618 -11.51 0.29 2.26
N SER A 619 -11.30 -1.00 2.01
CA SER A 619 -11.88 -2.09 2.80
C SER A 619 -11.06 -2.50 4.03
N HIS A 620 -9.77 -2.17 4.11
CA HIS A 620 -8.82 -2.76 5.07
C HIS A 620 -9.18 -2.55 6.54
N HIS A 621 -9.89 -1.49 6.89
CA HIS A 621 -10.32 -1.20 8.27
C HIS A 621 -11.71 -1.74 8.62
N ILE A 622 -12.52 -2.15 7.63
CA ILE A 622 -13.97 -2.40 7.79
C ILE A 622 -14.26 -3.49 8.82
N THR A 623 -13.49 -4.57 8.83
CA THR A 623 -13.68 -5.67 9.80
C THR A 623 -13.61 -5.21 11.25
N TYR A 624 -12.81 -4.19 11.54
CA TYR A 624 -12.64 -3.64 12.89
C TYR A 624 -13.81 -2.78 13.36
N LEU A 625 -14.70 -2.38 12.45
CA LEU A 625 -15.88 -1.61 12.83
C LEU A 625 -16.87 -2.41 13.70
N TYR A 626 -16.81 -3.75 13.65
CA TYR A 626 -17.56 -4.59 14.60
C TYR A 626 -17.13 -4.38 16.06
N ASN A 627 -15.88 -3.94 16.33
CA ASN A 627 -15.45 -3.61 17.69
C ASN A 627 -16.22 -2.44 18.32
N PHE A 628 -16.94 -1.65 17.52
CA PHE A 628 -17.79 -0.56 17.97
C PHE A 628 -19.26 -0.99 18.16
N THR A 629 -19.63 -2.22 17.77
CA THR A 629 -20.99 -2.79 17.87
C THR A 629 -21.16 -3.65 19.13
N ASP A 630 -22.25 -4.35 19.22
CA ASP A 630 -22.52 -5.24 20.35
C ASP A 630 -22.03 -6.68 20.12
N ASP A 631 -21.64 -7.03 18.90
CA ASP A 631 -21.08 -8.34 18.50
C ASP A 631 -19.61 -8.24 17.99
N PRO A 632 -18.66 -7.71 18.80
CA PRO A 632 -17.27 -7.50 18.36
C PRO A 632 -16.51 -8.79 18.02
N TYR A 633 -17.03 -9.98 18.39
CA TYR A 633 -16.45 -11.27 18.00
C TYR A 633 -16.46 -11.47 16.48
N LYS A 634 -17.33 -10.75 15.73
CA LYS A 634 -17.36 -10.80 14.26
C LYS A 634 -16.08 -10.23 13.63
N THR A 635 -15.40 -9.30 14.29
CA THR A 635 -14.05 -8.86 13.89
C THR A 635 -13.12 -10.05 13.76
N GLN A 636 -13.05 -10.90 14.78
CA GLN A 636 -12.14 -12.05 14.80
C GLN A 636 -12.52 -13.09 13.74
N TYR A 637 -13.81 -13.30 13.53
CA TYR A 637 -14.33 -14.21 12.53
C TYR A 637 -13.90 -13.80 11.10
N TYR A 638 -14.16 -12.54 10.73
CA TYR A 638 -13.84 -12.07 9.38
C TYR A 638 -12.33 -11.90 9.17
N LEU A 639 -11.57 -11.45 10.16
CA LEU A 639 -10.12 -11.42 10.08
C LEU A 639 -9.53 -12.81 9.85
N SER A 640 -10.00 -13.81 10.60
CA SER A 640 -9.58 -15.20 10.40
C SER A 640 -9.93 -15.71 9.00
N MET A 641 -11.12 -15.40 8.50
CA MET A 641 -11.54 -15.76 7.15
C MET A 641 -10.59 -15.15 6.12
N ILE A 642 -10.36 -13.84 6.16
CA ILE A 642 -9.51 -13.11 5.20
C ILE A 642 -8.08 -13.66 5.22
N MET A 643 -7.44 -13.73 6.40
CA MET A 643 -6.05 -14.18 6.54
C MET A 643 -5.83 -15.63 6.09
N ASN A 644 -6.85 -16.48 6.16
CA ASN A 644 -6.71 -17.89 5.77
C ASN A 644 -7.15 -18.19 4.34
N THR A 645 -7.93 -17.31 3.70
CA THR A 645 -8.44 -17.55 2.34
C THR A 645 -7.75 -16.72 1.28
N LEU A 646 -7.32 -15.50 1.63
CA LEU A 646 -6.78 -14.53 0.68
C LEU A 646 -5.25 -14.38 0.75
N TYR A 647 -4.58 -15.07 1.71
CA TYR A 647 -3.11 -15.12 1.79
C TYR A 647 -2.63 -16.58 1.72
N LYS A 648 -1.73 -16.87 0.79
CA LYS A 648 -1.24 -18.24 0.53
C LYS A 648 0.28 -18.24 0.33
N ALA A 649 0.93 -19.37 0.62
CA ALA A 649 2.34 -19.59 0.31
C ALA A 649 2.52 -20.11 -1.13
N THR A 650 1.98 -19.37 -2.10
CA THR A 650 2.04 -19.68 -3.53
C THR A 650 2.21 -18.39 -4.34
N PRO A 651 2.68 -18.40 -5.59
CA PRO A 651 2.84 -17.19 -6.38
C PRO A 651 1.58 -16.32 -6.49
N ASP A 652 0.38 -16.94 -6.52
CA ASP A 652 -0.92 -16.24 -6.47
C ASP A 652 -1.40 -15.97 -5.04
N GLY A 653 -0.48 -15.85 -4.11
CA GLY A 653 -0.76 -15.78 -2.67
C GLY A 653 -1.24 -14.43 -2.15
N LEU A 654 -1.38 -13.41 -3.00
CA LEU A 654 -1.95 -12.11 -2.68
C LEU A 654 -3.23 -11.88 -3.48
N ALA A 655 -4.22 -11.25 -2.85
CA ALA A 655 -5.55 -11.09 -3.44
C ALA A 655 -5.64 -9.95 -4.46
N GLY A 656 -4.71 -9.01 -4.45
CA GLY A 656 -4.64 -7.83 -5.33
C GLY A 656 -3.24 -7.27 -5.34
N ASN A 657 -3.10 -6.03 -5.81
CA ASN A 657 -1.86 -5.29 -5.75
C ASN A 657 -1.26 -5.37 -4.35
N GLU A 658 0.05 -5.59 -4.26
CA GLU A 658 0.73 -5.59 -2.95
C GLU A 658 0.86 -4.17 -2.38
N ASP A 659 0.89 -3.18 -3.27
CA ASP A 659 0.90 -1.74 -3.03
C ASP A 659 1.97 -1.26 -2.06
N CYS A 660 3.22 -1.49 -2.49
CA CYS A 660 4.41 -0.95 -1.83
C CYS A 660 4.50 -1.29 -0.34
N GLY A 661 4.02 -2.47 0.05
CA GLY A 661 4.03 -2.93 1.45
C GLY A 661 2.68 -2.92 2.15
N GLN A 662 1.67 -2.23 1.64
CA GLN A 662 0.39 -2.04 2.36
C GLN A 662 -0.38 -3.34 2.59
N MET A 663 -0.59 -4.17 1.55
CA MET A 663 -1.29 -5.45 1.68
C MET A 663 -0.56 -6.39 2.65
N SER A 664 0.75 -6.38 2.59
CA SER A 664 1.64 -7.18 3.46
C SER A 664 1.65 -6.67 4.90
N ALA A 665 1.73 -5.35 5.11
CA ALA A 665 1.67 -4.74 6.44
C ALA A 665 0.31 -4.97 7.12
N TRP A 666 -0.77 -4.95 6.35
CA TRP A 666 -2.08 -5.35 6.84
C TRP A 666 -2.03 -6.78 7.42
N TYR A 667 -1.46 -7.73 6.67
CA TYR A 667 -1.32 -9.11 7.16
C TYR A 667 -0.44 -9.19 8.41
N VAL A 668 0.73 -8.53 8.41
CA VAL A 668 1.67 -8.54 9.55
C VAL A 668 0.98 -8.03 10.81
N MET A 669 0.32 -6.87 10.77
CA MET A 669 -0.34 -6.29 11.94
C MET A 669 -1.51 -7.15 12.44
N ASN A 670 -2.34 -7.66 11.52
CA ASN A 670 -3.45 -8.55 11.88
C ASN A 670 -2.97 -9.89 12.45
N ALA A 671 -1.86 -10.43 11.94
CA ALA A 671 -1.24 -11.64 12.46
C ALA A 671 -0.71 -11.45 13.89
N LEU A 672 -0.30 -10.22 14.26
CA LEU A 672 0.06 -9.83 15.62
C LEU A 672 -1.17 -9.60 16.52
N GLY A 673 -2.37 -9.48 15.95
CA GLY A 673 -3.63 -9.37 16.68
C GLY A 673 -4.12 -7.94 16.93
N PHE A 674 -3.56 -6.92 16.26
CA PHE A 674 -4.03 -5.53 16.40
C PHE A 674 -3.81 -4.73 15.10
N TYR A 675 -4.60 -3.66 14.92
CA TYR A 675 -4.57 -2.81 13.73
C TYR A 675 -4.96 -1.37 14.06
N ASN A 676 -4.32 -0.37 13.45
CA ASN A 676 -4.73 1.03 13.60
C ASN A 676 -5.67 1.42 12.46
N ILE A 677 -6.97 1.56 12.74
CA ILE A 677 -7.96 1.96 11.72
C ILE A 677 -7.90 3.44 11.35
N SER A 678 -7.26 4.26 12.18
CA SER A 678 -7.25 5.72 12.05
C SER A 678 -5.89 6.27 12.48
N PRO A 679 -4.84 6.16 11.63
CA PRO A 679 -3.54 6.80 11.88
C PRO A 679 -3.70 8.28 12.24
N GLY A 680 -2.97 8.74 13.27
CA GLY A 680 -3.22 9.99 13.97
C GLY A 680 -3.91 9.81 15.31
N GLN A 681 -4.53 8.64 15.57
CA GLN A 681 -4.98 8.21 16.90
C GLN A 681 -3.94 7.30 17.57
N ASN A 682 -3.96 7.32 18.89
CA ASN A 682 -3.04 6.53 19.71
C ASN A 682 -3.45 5.06 19.90
N ASN A 683 -4.60 4.64 19.37
CA ASN A 683 -5.21 3.34 19.64
C ASN A 683 -5.07 2.38 18.44
N PHE A 684 -4.70 1.12 18.77
CA PHE A 684 -4.77 -0.03 17.88
C PHE A 684 -5.94 -0.89 18.31
N GLN A 685 -6.89 -1.14 17.42
CA GLN A 685 -8.03 -2.04 17.69
C GLN A 685 -7.55 -3.49 17.76
N ILE A 686 -8.11 -4.25 18.70
CA ILE A 686 -7.78 -5.64 18.91
C ILE A 686 -8.55 -6.52 17.94
N GLY A 687 -7.80 -7.37 17.22
CA GLY A 687 -8.29 -8.45 16.40
C GLY A 687 -8.05 -9.81 17.07
N ILE A 688 -7.29 -10.69 16.40
CA ILE A 688 -6.93 -12.01 16.92
C ILE A 688 -5.52 -12.40 16.44
N PRO A 689 -4.55 -12.65 17.34
CA PRO A 689 -3.23 -13.15 16.96
C PRO A 689 -3.32 -14.58 16.42
N ILE A 690 -2.51 -14.89 15.39
CA ILE A 690 -2.53 -16.21 14.75
C ILE A 690 -1.33 -17.10 15.13
N PHE A 691 -0.33 -16.55 15.81
CA PHE A 691 0.85 -17.28 16.29
C PHE A 691 0.74 -17.57 17.78
N ASP A 692 1.39 -18.64 18.25
CA ASP A 692 1.44 -18.99 19.67
C ASP A 692 2.19 -17.90 20.44
N LYS A 693 3.20 -17.33 19.78
CA LYS A 693 3.94 -16.19 20.33
C LYS A 693 4.49 -15.30 19.22
N ALA A 694 4.39 -14.00 19.41
CA ALA A 694 5.07 -13.00 18.62
C ALA A 694 5.86 -12.06 19.52
N THR A 695 7.06 -11.66 19.10
CA THR A 695 7.91 -10.72 19.85
C THR A 695 8.30 -9.58 18.94
N ILE A 696 7.90 -8.37 19.29
CA ILE A 696 8.32 -7.14 18.62
C ILE A 696 9.53 -6.58 19.38
N ASN A 697 10.68 -6.54 18.70
CA ASN A 697 11.90 -5.94 19.23
C ASN A 697 11.88 -4.43 18.92
N LEU A 698 11.66 -3.62 19.93
CA LEU A 698 11.53 -2.17 19.81
C LEU A 698 12.91 -1.48 19.79
N GLU A 699 13.00 -0.32 19.09
CA GLU A 699 14.28 0.41 18.98
C GLU A 699 14.78 0.97 20.32
N ASN A 700 13.91 1.13 21.31
CA ASN A 700 14.30 1.51 22.68
C ASN A 700 14.89 0.34 23.50
N GLY A 701 15.13 -0.81 22.86
CA GLY A 701 15.68 -2.02 23.47
C GLY A 701 14.67 -2.85 24.27
N LYS A 702 13.43 -2.38 24.43
CA LYS A 702 12.34 -3.14 25.04
C LYS A 702 11.77 -4.17 24.06
N LYS A 703 10.95 -5.08 24.58
CA LYS A 703 10.23 -6.07 23.80
C LYS A 703 8.75 -6.04 24.15
N PHE A 704 7.90 -6.08 23.15
CA PHE A 704 6.49 -6.36 23.35
C PHE A 704 6.19 -7.78 22.88
N VAL A 705 5.66 -8.61 23.76
CA VAL A 705 5.40 -10.02 23.51
C VAL A 705 3.89 -10.23 23.46
N VAL A 706 3.39 -10.71 22.36
CA VAL A 706 2.03 -11.22 22.21
C VAL A 706 2.12 -12.73 22.38
N ALA A 707 1.48 -13.27 23.42
CA ALA A 707 1.41 -14.70 23.64
C ALA A 707 -0.04 -15.15 23.55
N SER A 708 -0.33 -16.16 22.75
CA SER A 708 -1.68 -16.70 22.64
C SER A 708 -1.76 -18.16 23.11
N SER A 709 -2.81 -18.47 23.81
CA SER A 709 -3.09 -19.83 24.29
C SER A 709 -4.47 -20.29 23.84
N GLY A 710 -4.63 -21.60 23.60
CA GLY A 710 -5.84 -22.16 23.01
C GLY A 710 -5.83 -22.14 21.47
N ASN A 711 -4.72 -21.75 20.85
CA ASN A 711 -4.49 -21.88 19.41
C ASN A 711 -4.59 -23.35 19.00
N ALA A 712 -5.73 -23.71 18.43
CA ALA A 712 -6.01 -25.02 17.90
C ALA A 712 -6.81 -24.86 16.59
N THR A 713 -6.92 -25.92 15.84
CA THR A 713 -7.73 -25.91 14.61
C THR A 713 -9.12 -25.32 14.88
N ASN A 714 -9.49 -24.28 14.15
CA ASN A 714 -10.76 -23.55 14.26
C ASN A 714 -10.95 -22.77 15.59
N SER A 715 -9.87 -22.42 16.29
CA SER A 715 -9.91 -21.51 17.44
C SER A 715 -9.52 -20.09 16.96
N TYR A 716 -10.47 -19.17 16.98
CA TYR A 716 -10.25 -17.79 16.54
C TYR A 716 -11.13 -16.77 17.26
N TYR A 717 -11.74 -17.16 18.41
CA TYR A 717 -12.53 -16.24 19.21
C TYR A 717 -11.84 -15.93 20.54
N LEU A 718 -11.79 -14.67 20.87
CA LEU A 718 -11.23 -14.17 22.12
C LEU A 718 -12.03 -14.67 23.33
N GLN A 719 -11.34 -15.24 24.31
CA GLN A 719 -11.90 -15.75 25.56
C GLN A 719 -11.47 -14.95 26.78
N GLY A 720 -10.35 -14.25 26.70
CA GLY A 720 -9.79 -13.44 27.78
C GLY A 720 -8.48 -12.78 27.35
N MET A 721 -8.08 -11.75 28.08
CA MET A 721 -6.81 -11.05 27.85
C MET A 721 -6.18 -10.64 29.18
N GLN A 722 -4.84 -10.60 29.17
CA GLN A 722 -4.06 -9.98 30.24
C GLN A 722 -2.95 -9.10 29.65
N LEU A 723 -2.73 -7.94 30.24
CA LEU A 723 -1.58 -7.08 29.91
C LEU A 723 -0.66 -7.01 31.14
N ASN A 724 0.58 -7.48 30.99
CA ASN A 724 1.56 -7.56 32.08
C ASN A 724 1.02 -8.31 33.31
N GLY A 725 0.31 -9.44 33.09
CA GLY A 725 -0.23 -10.30 34.13
C GLY A 725 -1.49 -9.77 34.83
N LYS A 726 -2.05 -8.64 34.36
CA LYS A 726 -3.30 -8.09 34.88
C LYS A 726 -4.42 -8.28 33.86
N PRO A 727 -5.66 -8.56 34.28
CA PRO A 727 -6.80 -8.59 33.37
C PRO A 727 -6.85 -7.33 32.51
N TYR A 728 -7.12 -7.51 31.21
CA TYR A 728 -7.23 -6.41 30.26
C TYR A 728 -8.62 -6.42 29.66
N ASP A 729 -9.34 -5.34 29.86
CA ASP A 729 -10.78 -5.21 29.62
C ASP A 729 -11.13 -4.25 28.47
N LYS A 730 -10.18 -4.00 27.54
CA LYS A 730 -10.38 -3.08 26.41
C LYS A 730 -10.24 -3.80 25.08
N LEU A 731 -11.01 -3.35 24.06
CA LEU A 731 -10.89 -3.81 22.67
C LEU A 731 -9.86 -3.01 21.86
N PHE A 732 -8.95 -2.33 22.51
CA PHE A 732 -7.85 -1.59 21.88
C PHE A 732 -6.62 -1.58 22.78
N LEU A 733 -5.44 -1.48 22.16
CA LEU A 733 -4.16 -1.20 22.82
C LEU A 733 -3.76 0.24 22.52
N SER A 734 -3.22 0.98 23.50
CA SER A 734 -2.56 2.25 23.20
C SER A 734 -1.16 2.01 22.62
N TYR A 735 -0.63 3.01 21.93
CA TYR A 735 0.74 2.98 21.43
C TYR A 735 1.76 2.73 22.55
N GLU A 736 1.54 3.33 23.73
CA GLU A 736 2.38 3.13 24.90
C GLU A 736 2.28 1.69 25.45
N ASN A 737 1.10 1.06 25.42
CA ASN A 737 0.96 -0.35 25.83
C ASN A 737 1.93 -1.25 25.05
N ILE A 738 2.21 -0.90 23.78
CA ILE A 738 3.12 -1.65 22.92
C ILE A 738 4.57 -1.17 23.15
N THR A 739 4.82 0.14 23.10
CA THR A 739 6.19 0.69 23.07
C THR A 739 6.87 0.75 24.42
N ASP A 740 6.12 0.66 25.52
CA ASP A 740 6.67 0.45 26.85
C ASP A 740 7.18 -0.98 27.06
N GLY A 741 6.86 -1.87 26.13
CA GLY A 741 7.19 -3.29 26.22
C GLY A 741 6.33 -4.03 27.22
N GLY A 742 6.54 -5.34 27.32
CA GLY A 742 5.77 -6.19 28.24
C GLY A 742 5.13 -7.37 27.54
N TYR A 743 4.10 -7.94 28.18
CA TYR A 743 3.42 -9.15 27.73
C TYR A 743 1.92 -8.88 27.58
N TRP A 744 1.38 -9.24 26.42
CA TRP A 744 -0.04 -9.28 26.16
C TRP A 744 -0.44 -10.74 25.93
N ASP A 745 -1.10 -11.34 26.93
CA ASP A 745 -1.56 -12.72 26.90
C ASP A 745 -3.00 -12.75 26.39
N VAL A 746 -3.26 -13.56 25.37
CA VAL A 746 -4.54 -13.68 24.68
C VAL A 746 -5.04 -15.13 24.76
N PHE A 747 -6.20 -15.33 25.33
CA PHE A 747 -6.85 -16.63 25.44
C PHE A 747 -7.84 -16.79 24.31
N ILE A 748 -7.71 -17.86 23.52
CA ILE A 748 -8.45 -18.09 22.27
C ILE A 748 -9.28 -19.37 22.37
N GLY A 749 -10.47 -19.37 21.80
CA GLY A 749 -11.36 -20.53 21.78
C GLY A 749 -12.14 -20.70 20.48
N LYS A 750 -12.89 -21.79 20.39
CA LYS A 750 -13.65 -22.18 19.19
C LYS A 750 -15.00 -21.49 19.05
N LEU A 751 -15.56 -21.02 20.14
CA LEU A 751 -16.90 -20.41 20.17
C LEU A 751 -16.82 -18.96 20.63
N PRO A 752 -17.70 -18.08 20.11
CA PRO A 752 -17.76 -16.70 20.56
C PRO A 752 -18.09 -16.62 22.06
N ASN A 753 -17.30 -15.87 22.81
CA ASN A 753 -17.60 -15.56 24.22
C ASN A 753 -18.31 -14.21 24.31
N LYS A 754 -19.61 -14.23 24.00
CA LYS A 754 -20.44 -13.01 23.95
C LYS A 754 -20.50 -12.26 25.27
N LEU A 755 -20.53 -12.96 26.39
CA LEU A 755 -20.59 -12.35 27.73
C LEU A 755 -19.28 -11.57 28.01
N TYR A 756 -18.13 -12.22 27.81
CA TYR A 756 -16.85 -11.56 27.99
C TYR A 756 -16.70 -10.34 27.05
N MET A 757 -17.09 -10.49 25.78
CA MET A 757 -16.95 -9.43 24.79
C MET A 757 -17.89 -8.23 25.05
N ALA A 758 -19.05 -8.46 25.70
CA ALA A 758 -19.98 -7.40 26.05
C ALA A 758 -19.42 -6.46 27.13
N ASP A 759 -18.63 -7.02 28.06
CA ASP A 759 -18.07 -6.29 29.21
C ASP A 759 -16.82 -5.48 28.85
N LEU A 760 -16.23 -5.68 27.66
CA LEU A 760 -15.01 -4.98 27.25
C LEU A 760 -15.29 -3.51 26.86
N GLU A 761 -14.40 -2.63 27.29
CA GLU A 761 -14.39 -1.23 26.85
C GLU A 761 -14.17 -1.15 25.34
N LYS A 762 -15.14 -0.55 24.63
CA LYS A 762 -15.11 -0.39 23.18
C LYS A 762 -14.23 0.80 22.76
N PRO A 763 -13.59 0.75 21.59
CA PRO A 763 -12.85 1.89 21.09
C PRO A 763 -13.78 3.09 20.84
N VAL A 764 -13.22 4.29 20.91
CA VAL A 764 -13.94 5.53 20.63
C VAL A 764 -13.22 6.25 19.48
N ALA A 765 -13.96 6.53 18.41
CA ALA A 765 -13.58 7.41 17.33
C ALA A 765 -14.74 8.38 17.08
N ALA A 766 -14.69 9.57 17.67
CA ALA A 766 -15.80 10.52 17.71
C ALA A 766 -15.31 11.96 17.54
N ILE A 767 -15.99 12.71 16.70
CA ILE A 767 -15.86 14.16 16.63
C ILE A 767 -17.05 14.77 17.41
N THR A 768 -16.76 15.32 18.59
CA THR A 768 -17.77 15.91 19.50
C THR A 768 -17.77 17.42 19.49
N ASP A 769 -16.65 18.02 19.10
CA ASP A 769 -16.44 19.46 19.14
C ASP A 769 -16.85 20.13 17.83
N TYR A 770 -17.24 21.39 17.90
CA TYR A 770 -17.55 22.24 16.75
C TYR A 770 -18.47 21.57 15.70
N PRO A 771 -19.69 21.13 16.06
CA PRO A 771 -20.60 20.44 15.15
C PRO A 771 -20.96 21.29 13.95
N ILE A 772 -21.19 20.64 12.80
CA ILE A 772 -21.70 21.29 11.60
C ILE A 772 -23.21 21.15 11.46
N VAL A 773 -23.86 22.03 10.67
CA VAL A 773 -25.19 21.80 10.12
C VAL A 773 -25.01 21.11 8.77
N VAL A 774 -25.61 19.94 8.60
CA VAL A 774 -25.51 19.15 7.37
C VAL A 774 -26.22 19.88 6.22
N ASN A 775 -25.63 19.85 5.05
CA ASN A 775 -26.18 20.49 3.85
C ASN A 775 -27.56 19.94 3.50
N PRO A 776 -28.52 20.78 3.18
CA PRO A 776 -29.81 20.34 2.64
C PRO A 776 -29.62 19.78 1.22
N TYR A 777 -30.67 19.20 0.65
CA TYR A 777 -30.69 18.77 -0.73
C TYR A 777 -32.01 19.08 -1.41
N LEU A 778 -31.93 19.30 -2.74
CA LEU A 778 -33.06 19.53 -3.60
C LEU A 778 -33.53 18.23 -4.23
N VAL A 779 -34.84 18.04 -4.32
CA VAL A 779 -35.46 16.88 -4.97
C VAL A 779 -36.27 17.39 -6.15
N SER A 780 -35.85 17.03 -7.35
CA SER A 780 -36.50 17.48 -8.59
C SER A 780 -36.71 16.33 -9.56
N PRO A 781 -37.78 16.27 -10.33
CA PRO A 781 -38.00 15.29 -11.35
C PRO A 781 -37.01 15.40 -12.53
N SER A 782 -36.47 16.60 -12.79
CA SER A 782 -35.51 16.84 -13.89
C SER A 782 -34.74 18.15 -13.66
N LYS A 783 -33.53 18.24 -14.27
CA LYS A 783 -32.75 19.49 -14.36
C LYS A 783 -33.28 20.45 -15.47
N THR A 784 -34.00 19.90 -16.47
CA THR A 784 -34.58 20.66 -17.57
C THR A 784 -36.08 20.40 -17.65
N PHE A 785 -36.87 21.40 -18.09
CA PHE A 785 -38.31 21.26 -18.14
C PHE A 785 -38.93 22.12 -19.27
N THR A 786 -40.07 21.68 -19.80
CA THR A 786 -40.89 22.41 -20.77
C THR A 786 -42.12 23.00 -20.12
N LYS A 787 -42.70 22.32 -19.12
CA LYS A 787 -43.83 22.72 -18.29
C LYS A 787 -43.38 23.03 -16.88
N PRO A 788 -44.07 23.86 -16.11
CA PRO A 788 -43.71 24.17 -14.72
C PRO A 788 -43.43 22.89 -13.92
N ILE A 789 -42.35 22.89 -13.14
CA ILE A 789 -41.97 21.79 -12.26
C ILE A 789 -41.98 22.25 -10.81
N THR A 790 -42.16 21.28 -9.93
CA THR A 790 -42.12 21.48 -8.47
C THR A 790 -40.89 20.83 -7.90
N ILE A 791 -40.12 21.57 -7.11
CA ILE A 791 -38.88 21.17 -6.50
C ILE A 791 -39.07 21.14 -4.98
N ALA A 792 -38.85 19.99 -4.37
CA ALA A 792 -38.82 19.86 -2.93
C ALA A 792 -37.41 20.07 -2.39
N ALA A 793 -37.32 20.38 -1.10
CA ALA A 793 -36.04 20.45 -0.37
C ALA A 793 -36.16 19.68 0.94
N ALA A 794 -35.07 19.04 1.33
CA ALA A 794 -35.00 18.26 2.54
C ALA A 794 -33.61 18.33 3.17
N SER A 795 -33.49 17.83 4.40
CA SER A 795 -32.22 17.67 5.12
C SER A 795 -32.12 16.25 5.70
N ALA A 796 -30.90 15.71 5.75
CA ALA A 796 -30.61 14.49 6.47
C ALA A 796 -30.52 14.68 7.99
N GLN A 797 -30.50 15.94 8.45
CA GLN A 797 -30.43 16.31 9.87
C GLN A 797 -31.79 16.73 10.41
N ASP A 798 -32.18 16.18 11.53
CA ASP A 798 -33.44 16.51 12.20
C ASP A 798 -33.43 17.90 12.85
N SER A 799 -34.63 18.48 12.99
CA SER A 799 -34.84 19.73 13.69
C SER A 799 -34.04 20.90 13.11
N VAL A 800 -33.94 20.97 11.77
CA VAL A 800 -33.40 22.12 11.03
C VAL A 800 -34.50 22.93 10.36
N LYS A 801 -34.28 24.22 10.17
CA LYS A 801 -35.08 25.09 9.33
C LYS A 801 -34.36 25.34 8.02
N LEU A 802 -35.08 25.32 6.90
CA LEU A 802 -34.51 25.56 5.57
C LEU A 802 -34.89 26.97 5.09
N TYR A 803 -33.89 27.73 4.59
CA TYR A 803 -34.08 29.07 4.06
C TYR A 803 -33.56 29.14 2.63
N TYR A 804 -34.27 29.78 1.73
CA TYR A 804 -33.92 29.79 0.31
C TYR A 804 -34.12 31.14 -0.39
N THR A 805 -33.46 31.27 -1.55
CA THR A 805 -33.61 32.38 -2.49
C THR A 805 -33.82 31.88 -3.91
N LEU A 806 -34.45 32.69 -4.78
CA LEU A 806 -34.73 32.39 -6.20
C LEU A 806 -34.11 33.43 -7.15
N ASP A 807 -33.53 34.47 -6.61
CA ASP A 807 -32.95 35.62 -7.33
C ASP A 807 -31.40 35.51 -7.47
N GLY A 808 -30.84 34.40 -7.06
CA GLY A 808 -29.40 34.17 -7.10
C GLY A 808 -28.62 34.76 -5.91
N SER A 809 -29.29 35.49 -4.99
CA SER A 809 -28.66 35.99 -3.77
C SER A 809 -28.26 34.82 -2.81
N THR A 810 -27.33 35.06 -1.90
CA THR A 810 -26.95 34.07 -0.86
C THR A 810 -28.03 34.08 0.24
N PRO A 811 -28.67 32.92 0.51
CA PRO A 811 -29.67 32.83 1.57
C PRO A 811 -29.03 32.99 2.96
N ASN A 812 -29.79 33.57 3.88
CA ASN A 812 -29.48 33.78 5.29
C ASN A 812 -30.72 33.52 6.17
N LEU A 813 -30.64 33.78 7.48
CA LEU A 813 -31.75 33.55 8.42
C LEU A 813 -32.93 34.46 8.24
N GLN A 814 -32.83 35.56 7.46
CA GLN A 814 -33.89 36.47 7.05
C GLN A 814 -34.48 36.11 5.69
N SER A 815 -33.89 35.16 4.96
CA SER A 815 -34.43 34.71 3.67
C SER A 815 -35.72 33.94 3.85
N LYS A 816 -36.41 33.64 2.73
CA LYS A 816 -37.69 32.93 2.76
C LYS A 816 -37.55 31.56 3.40
N LEU A 817 -38.39 31.31 4.43
CA LEU A 817 -38.46 29.99 5.09
C LEU A 817 -39.14 29.00 4.12
N TYR A 818 -38.54 27.85 3.95
CA TYR A 818 -39.10 26.74 3.19
C TYR A 818 -40.18 26.02 4.01
N SER A 819 -41.41 26.05 3.54
CA SER A 819 -42.55 25.35 4.15
C SER A 819 -43.24 24.39 3.18
N ASN A 820 -43.13 24.64 1.88
CA ASN A 820 -43.79 23.87 0.84
C ASN A 820 -42.88 23.75 -0.39
N PRO A 821 -43.07 22.73 -1.25
CA PRO A 821 -42.32 22.57 -2.50
C PRO A 821 -42.44 23.83 -3.40
N ILE A 822 -41.37 24.18 -4.08
CA ILE A 822 -41.18 25.39 -4.87
C ILE A 822 -41.54 25.08 -6.31
N THR A 823 -42.62 25.73 -6.84
CA THR A 823 -42.98 25.62 -8.25
C THR A 823 -42.28 26.72 -9.05
N ILE A 824 -41.58 26.33 -10.13
CA ILE A 824 -40.88 27.24 -11.04
C ILE A 824 -41.41 27.08 -12.46
N SER A 825 -41.56 28.24 -13.17
CA SER A 825 -42.07 28.29 -14.56
C SER A 825 -41.04 28.80 -15.56
N ASN A 826 -39.92 29.34 -15.08
CA ASN A 826 -38.78 29.84 -15.86
C ASN A 826 -37.47 29.25 -15.35
N THR A 827 -36.41 29.37 -16.14
CA THR A 827 -35.05 29.00 -15.69
C THR A 827 -34.75 29.69 -14.36
N THR A 828 -34.48 28.90 -13.33
CA THR A 828 -34.33 29.38 -11.96
C THR A 828 -33.18 28.68 -11.27
N THR A 829 -32.33 29.43 -10.59
CA THR A 829 -31.34 28.92 -9.64
C THR A 829 -31.89 29.04 -8.22
N ILE A 830 -32.06 27.90 -7.56
CA ILE A 830 -32.48 27.84 -6.16
C ILE A 830 -31.22 27.73 -5.32
N LYS A 831 -31.05 28.69 -4.40
CA LYS A 831 -30.02 28.57 -3.35
C LYS A 831 -30.68 28.33 -2.01
N ILE A 832 -30.16 27.39 -1.22
CA ILE A 832 -30.78 26.96 0.04
C ILE A 832 -29.73 26.68 1.10
N ILE A 833 -30.03 26.97 2.35
CA ILE A 833 -29.27 26.60 3.54
C ILE A 833 -30.19 25.89 4.55
N ALA A 834 -29.56 25.02 5.35
CA ALA A 834 -30.18 24.54 6.59
C ALA A 834 -29.62 25.32 7.78
N ALA A 835 -30.47 25.55 8.80
CA ALA A 835 -30.09 26.28 10.01
C ALA A 835 -30.57 25.53 11.27
N LYS A 836 -29.72 25.50 12.29
CA LYS A 836 -29.97 24.94 13.62
C LYS A 836 -29.23 25.76 14.67
N ASN A 837 -29.97 26.25 15.69
CA ASN A 837 -29.37 27.01 16.81
C ASN A 837 -28.41 28.14 16.34
N SER A 838 -28.86 29.00 15.44
CA SER A 838 -28.06 30.07 14.83
C SER A 838 -26.90 29.68 13.91
N MET A 839 -26.53 28.42 13.86
CA MET A 839 -25.54 27.89 12.90
C MET A 839 -26.22 27.59 11.55
N THR A 840 -25.47 27.75 10.47
CA THR A 840 -25.97 27.44 9.11
C THR A 840 -25.09 26.45 8.39
N SER A 841 -25.67 25.66 7.50
CA SER A 841 -24.93 24.82 6.56
C SER A 841 -24.18 25.66 5.51
N LYS A 842 -23.35 25.00 4.68
CA LYS A 842 -22.92 25.60 3.41
C LYS A 842 -24.13 25.82 2.51
N VAL A 843 -24.01 26.77 1.54
CA VAL A 843 -25.04 27.04 0.55
C VAL A 843 -25.08 25.92 -0.47
N VAL A 844 -26.26 25.34 -0.63
CA VAL A 844 -26.52 24.39 -1.73
C VAL A 844 -27.20 25.13 -2.87
N SER A 845 -26.77 24.92 -4.10
CA SER A 845 -27.30 25.59 -5.29
C SER A 845 -27.73 24.56 -6.33
N GLY A 846 -28.92 24.74 -6.90
CA GLY A 846 -29.39 23.93 -8.03
C GLY A 846 -30.03 24.83 -9.11
N THR A 847 -29.61 24.65 -10.36
CA THR A 847 -30.14 25.36 -11.51
C THR A 847 -31.07 24.46 -12.33
N PHE A 848 -32.31 24.94 -12.57
CA PHE A 848 -33.32 24.22 -13.34
C PHE A 848 -33.65 25.04 -14.57
N SER A 849 -33.43 24.48 -15.77
CA SER A 849 -33.51 25.23 -17.03
C SER A 849 -34.78 24.90 -17.79
N LYS A 850 -35.56 25.97 -18.13
CA LYS A 850 -36.67 25.85 -19.05
C LYS A 850 -36.15 25.74 -20.48
N ILE A 851 -36.54 24.69 -21.18
CA ILE A 851 -36.22 24.45 -22.60
C ILE A 851 -37.49 24.69 -23.45
N LYS A 852 -37.31 25.03 -24.72
CA LYS A 852 -38.43 25.13 -25.67
C LYS A 852 -38.97 23.76 -26.04
N GLU A 853 -40.28 23.63 -26.27
CA GLU A 853 -40.90 22.34 -26.61
C GLU A 853 -40.38 21.72 -27.92
N ASP A 854 -39.80 22.51 -28.82
CA ASP A 854 -39.34 22.08 -30.14
C ASP A 854 -37.94 21.40 -30.12
N VAL A 855 -37.26 21.33 -29.01
CA VAL A 855 -36.05 20.58 -28.88
C VAL A 855 -36.43 19.12 -28.67
N LYS A 856 -36.56 18.35 -29.76
CA LYS A 856 -36.53 16.89 -29.68
C LYS A 856 -35.26 16.50 -28.90
N ALA A 857 -35.45 15.89 -27.76
CA ALA A 857 -34.32 15.31 -27.02
C ALA A 857 -33.61 14.31 -27.95
N GLY A 858 -32.59 14.80 -28.61
CA GLY A 858 -31.64 13.91 -29.27
C GLY A 858 -30.95 13.12 -28.15
N VAL A 859 -31.38 11.89 -27.96
CA VAL A 859 -30.62 10.93 -27.22
C VAL A 859 -29.31 10.80 -28.01
N ALA A 860 -28.27 11.49 -27.59
CA ALA A 860 -26.92 11.18 -28.02
C ALA A 860 -26.62 9.78 -27.47
N VAL A 861 -27.03 8.77 -28.21
CA VAL A 861 -26.46 7.44 -28.03
C VAL A 861 -25.02 7.56 -28.52
N GLN A 862 -24.12 7.82 -27.61
CA GLN A 862 -22.71 7.55 -27.83
C GLN A 862 -22.59 6.03 -28.01
N THR A 863 -22.79 5.56 -29.26
CA THR A 863 -22.29 4.28 -29.68
C THR A 863 -20.77 4.41 -29.67
N GLY A 864 -20.16 4.15 -28.54
CA GLY A 864 -18.72 4.04 -28.40
C GLY A 864 -18.24 2.83 -29.15
N GLN A 865 -17.92 3.00 -30.42
CA GLN A 865 -16.94 2.13 -31.05
C GLN A 865 -15.61 2.41 -30.39
N HIS A 866 -15.21 1.50 -29.55
CA HIS A 866 -13.89 1.48 -28.94
C HIS A 866 -12.84 1.33 -30.04
N ASN A 867 -12.18 2.43 -30.36
CA ASN A 867 -10.97 2.40 -31.17
C ASN A 867 -9.77 2.39 -30.22
N PRO A 868 -9.02 1.27 -30.09
CA PRO A 868 -8.00 1.12 -29.06
C PRO A 868 -6.72 1.95 -29.27
N SER A 869 -6.69 2.90 -30.21
CA SER A 869 -5.46 3.62 -30.61
C SER A 869 -5.44 5.12 -30.32
N LYS A 870 -6.30 5.67 -29.45
CA LYS A 870 -6.15 7.08 -29.03
C LYS A 870 -5.68 7.14 -27.59
N LYS A 871 -4.37 7.40 -27.43
CA LYS A 871 -3.73 7.86 -26.19
C LYS A 871 -4.51 9.07 -25.65
N ILE A 872 -4.98 8.95 -24.42
CA ILE A 872 -5.54 10.07 -23.66
C ILE A 872 -4.35 10.95 -23.26
N GLN A 873 -4.25 12.12 -23.87
CA GLN A 873 -3.36 13.21 -23.40
C GLN A 873 -4.10 13.96 -22.30
N TYR A 874 -3.61 13.86 -21.07
CA TYR A 874 -3.98 14.79 -20.01
C TYR A 874 -3.19 16.08 -20.18
N LYS A 875 -3.91 17.19 -20.31
CA LYS A 875 -3.36 18.54 -20.14
C LYS A 875 -3.45 18.94 -18.66
#